data_0b121de40d298039fd26ee069ca865d2
#
_entry.id   0b121de40d298039fd26ee069ca865d2
#
_cell.length_a   1.000
_cell.length_b   1.000
_cell.length_c   1.000
_cell.angle_alpha   90.00
_cell.angle_beta   90.00
_cell.angle_gamma   90.00
#
_symmetry.space_group_name_H-M   'P 1'
#
loop_
_entity.id
_entity.type
_entity.pdbx_description
1 polymer ?
#
loop_
_entity_poly.entity_id
_entity_poly.type
_entity_poly.pdbx_seq_one_letter_code
_entity_poly.pdbx_strand_id
1 'polypeptide(L)'
;MPGFLRRLTVAVAGLTFLNFQAAAVEARPGPNQVELVFEGNTAKSETTLRQAAAVQLADFEHHGQRRADVDDAAFQMESAYRKDGYAFAKVDYEISQTAGVAAVAFKIEEGPRVLVDKITITGNQAVDSAVIESLLRGDHLTIFGETGFPFVKSDIESAIESVRDLYLGLGFLDVGVQGPRYTFRHDRTRVDIAGRIDEGPRYRVRRVAFSGNIPADAEPALDGLTREVVEQPYTRRLDLVVQARAGEIFGNLGYPEAAIDVHYRLPAGPGPVDLDVEIEKGPLVTIQDVRIQGVEQTQEEFIRKRLKLKPGDRFNLALQRESSSELFKSGVFSKCDIALEKTEDPGQRVLVVKVEEAQSQEVYLEPGWGSYEQLMMKVGYRHKNLFGSALSWNTGVSGSSKAQGVSSTLTDPWFFDTDLRGDLTTFADHREEPAFTRRDYGGSFFLTKEFNPAFSLTGGYTLRNTRLSDLGVSVQEENFQQNYDFSSIKLQIAYDTRNDLFFPTTGQKAFTAVEQAESWLGGDVNFTRLTLGSRVFFRIADATVLCLRYDTGLIIPGRDDLSVPPAERFFNGGENTVRSFKEFKLGPRDSSGKPTGGNGYNVLGAELRHRLIGNFTGSIFVDMGNVSPNRTRSAEGESAYRSRGQVISDTLSDFLRGFRPAVGCGLQYQLPIGPVRVDVGFNPDRERSRDEDLYVVHLSIGMAF
;
A
#
# COMPACT_ATOMS: atom_id res chain seq x y z
N MET A 1 26.53 12.95 -36.34
CA MET A 1 25.69 14.08 -35.94
C MET A 1 26.09 14.58 -34.55
N PRO A 2 27.05 15.52 -34.42
CA PRO A 2 27.58 15.95 -33.11
C PRO A 2 27.05 17.34 -32.69
N GLY A 3 25.88 17.76 -33.14
CA GLY A 3 25.38 19.11 -32.88
C GLY A 3 24.17 19.20 -31.93
N PHE A 4 23.52 18.11 -31.64
CA PHE A 4 22.26 18.11 -30.88
C PHE A 4 22.46 17.87 -29.36
N LEU A 5 23.53 17.20 -28.97
CA LEU A 5 23.84 16.89 -27.55
C LEU A 5 24.47 18.09 -26.79
N ARG A 6 24.97 19.10 -27.45
CA ARG A 6 25.58 20.28 -26.81
C ARG A 6 24.60 21.37 -26.36
N ARG A 7 23.34 21.30 -26.76
CA ARG A 7 22.30 22.27 -26.37
C ARG A 7 21.41 21.80 -25.21
N LEU A 8 21.47 20.52 -24.86
CA LEU A 8 20.72 19.99 -23.69
C LEU A 8 21.48 20.18 -22.39
N THR A 9 22.81 20.28 -22.41
CA THR A 9 23.65 20.44 -21.20
C THR A 9 23.63 21.85 -20.62
N VAL A 10 23.11 22.86 -21.33
CA VAL A 10 23.04 24.26 -20.86
C VAL A 10 21.67 24.60 -20.22
N ALA A 11 20.64 23.80 -20.46
CA ALA A 11 19.29 24.05 -19.90
C ALA A 11 19.05 23.46 -18.51
N VAL A 12 19.92 22.57 -18.01
CA VAL A 12 19.77 21.93 -16.68
C VAL A 12 20.59 22.62 -15.57
N ALA A 13 21.52 23.50 -15.95
CA ALA A 13 22.38 24.23 -14.98
C ALA A 13 21.76 25.55 -14.46
N GLY A 14 20.48 25.83 -14.79
CA GLY A 14 19.81 27.10 -14.47
C GLY A 14 18.76 27.05 -13.34
N LEU A 15 18.61 25.94 -12.63
CA LEU A 15 17.80 25.87 -11.40
C LEU A 15 18.67 26.13 -10.17
N THR A 16 19.25 27.32 -10.13
CA THR A 16 19.78 27.91 -8.90
C THR A 16 18.60 28.17 -7.96
N PHE A 17 18.74 27.68 -6.76
CA PHE A 17 17.93 28.03 -5.61
C PHE A 17 17.66 29.53 -5.55
N LEU A 18 16.45 29.93 -5.89
CA LEU A 18 15.92 31.24 -5.52
C LEU A 18 15.70 31.23 -4.01
N ASN A 19 16.70 31.71 -3.30
CA ASN A 19 16.51 32.24 -1.95
C ASN A 19 15.50 33.37 -2.06
N PHE A 20 14.24 33.10 -1.78
CA PHE A 20 13.29 34.14 -1.39
C PHE A 20 13.69 34.65 -0.01
N GLN A 21 14.65 35.57 0.04
CA GLN A 21 14.67 36.57 1.09
C GLN A 21 13.45 37.47 0.79
N ALA A 22 12.35 37.21 1.50
CA ALA A 22 11.27 38.15 1.58
C ALA A 22 11.82 39.44 2.22
N ALA A 23 12.20 40.39 1.37
CA ALA A 23 12.29 41.75 1.79
C ALA A 23 10.88 42.12 2.27
N ALA A 24 10.74 42.44 3.56
CA ALA A 24 9.54 43.02 4.11
C ALA A 24 9.32 44.36 3.39
N VAL A 25 8.57 44.33 2.32
CA VAL A 25 7.93 45.52 1.78
C VAL A 25 6.80 45.80 2.77
N GLU A 26 6.92 46.85 3.56
CA GLU A 26 5.80 47.45 4.28
C GLU A 26 4.75 47.84 3.21
N ALA A 27 3.85 46.89 2.91
CA ALA A 27 2.68 47.17 2.09
C ALA A 27 1.78 48.12 2.93
N ARG A 28 1.54 49.32 2.44
CA ARG A 28 0.49 50.16 2.99
C ARG A 28 -0.83 49.42 2.93
N PRO A 29 -1.59 49.35 4.05
CA PRO A 29 -2.83 48.60 4.10
C PRO A 29 -3.81 49.15 3.07
N GLY A 30 -4.40 48.25 2.29
CA GLY A 30 -5.55 48.54 1.42
C GLY A 30 -6.79 48.87 2.28
N PRO A 31 -7.85 49.43 1.69
CA PRO A 31 -9.00 49.99 2.45
C PRO A 31 -9.82 48.98 3.27
N ASN A 32 -9.48 47.69 3.31
CA ASN A 32 -10.16 46.61 4.05
C ASN A 32 -9.21 45.69 4.80
N GLN A 33 -7.97 46.07 5.10
CA GLN A 33 -7.08 45.26 5.93
C GLN A 33 -7.48 45.33 7.39
N VAL A 34 -7.68 44.14 8.01
CA VAL A 34 -7.94 44.00 9.45
C VAL A 34 -6.61 43.71 10.13
N GLU A 35 -6.30 44.50 11.17
CA GLU A 35 -5.15 44.21 12.03
C GLU A 35 -5.57 43.16 13.07
N LEU A 36 -4.87 42.00 13.11
CA LEU A 36 -5.11 40.95 14.09
C LEU A 36 -3.98 40.89 15.09
N VAL A 37 -4.30 41.02 16.35
CA VAL A 37 -3.36 40.94 17.47
C VAL A 37 -3.74 39.73 18.34
N PHE A 38 -2.75 38.94 18.75
CA PHE A 38 -2.93 37.77 19.61
C PHE A 38 -2.13 37.98 20.91
N GLU A 39 -2.80 37.88 22.05
CA GLU A 39 -2.20 38.04 23.36
C GLU A 39 -2.43 36.76 24.20
N GLY A 40 -1.37 36.25 24.86
CA GLY A 40 -1.46 35.10 25.77
C GLY A 40 -1.29 33.72 25.09
N ASN A 41 -1.03 33.67 23.79
CA ASN A 41 -0.83 32.43 23.02
C ASN A 41 0.61 31.92 23.15
N THR A 42 0.91 31.13 24.16
CA THR A 42 2.25 30.55 24.40
C THR A 42 2.42 29.18 23.81
N ALA A 43 1.36 28.34 23.86
CA ALA A 43 1.38 26.95 23.38
C ALA A 43 1.10 26.82 21.86
N LYS A 44 0.45 27.81 21.26
CA LYS A 44 0.16 27.84 19.82
C LYS A 44 0.70 29.11 19.18
N SER A 45 1.30 28.95 18.00
CA SER A 45 1.75 30.10 17.23
C SER A 45 0.57 30.90 16.65
N GLU A 46 0.77 32.19 16.46
CA GLU A 46 -0.18 33.05 15.76
C GLU A 46 -0.60 32.51 14.40
N THR A 47 0.35 31.94 13.63
CA THR A 47 0.08 31.31 12.34
C THR A 47 -0.89 30.14 12.48
N THR A 48 -0.75 29.32 13.51
CA THR A 48 -1.65 28.18 13.78
C THR A 48 -3.06 28.65 14.12
N LEU A 49 -3.18 29.71 14.90
CA LEU A 49 -4.47 30.28 15.29
C LEU A 49 -5.18 30.96 14.11
N ARG A 50 -4.43 31.69 13.28
CA ARG A 50 -4.94 32.27 12.02
C ARG A 50 -5.45 31.17 11.07
N GLN A 51 -4.71 30.08 10.97
CA GLN A 51 -5.13 28.95 10.13
C GLN A 51 -6.38 28.25 10.67
N ALA A 52 -6.49 28.09 11.98
CA ALA A 52 -7.67 27.48 12.62
C ALA A 52 -8.96 28.28 12.38
N ALA A 53 -8.87 29.61 12.32
CA ALA A 53 -10.00 30.50 12.11
C ALA A 53 -10.01 31.17 10.72
N ALA A 54 -9.27 30.62 9.74
CA ALA A 54 -9.01 31.28 8.45
C ALA A 54 -10.31 31.66 7.69
N VAL A 55 -11.32 30.79 7.69
CA VAL A 55 -12.60 31.04 7.01
C VAL A 55 -13.32 32.20 7.68
N GLN A 56 -13.46 32.19 9.00
CA GLN A 56 -14.20 33.20 9.78
C GLN A 56 -13.50 34.57 9.72
N LEU A 57 -12.16 34.56 9.76
CA LEU A 57 -11.39 35.80 9.60
C LEU A 57 -11.53 36.39 8.21
N ALA A 58 -11.53 35.54 7.17
CA ALA A 58 -11.77 35.97 5.80
C ALA A 58 -13.21 36.52 5.61
N ASP A 59 -14.21 35.87 6.23
CA ASP A 59 -15.57 36.37 6.22
C ASP A 59 -15.71 37.72 6.92
N PHE A 60 -15.02 37.92 8.04
CA PHE A 60 -14.93 39.23 8.70
C PHE A 60 -14.31 40.31 7.84
N GLU A 61 -13.25 40.00 7.11
CA GLU A 61 -12.58 40.95 6.20
C GLU A 61 -13.46 41.31 4.99
N HIS A 62 -14.21 40.34 4.42
CA HIS A 62 -14.88 40.51 3.14
C HIS A 62 -16.39 40.75 3.22
N HIS A 63 -17.05 40.43 4.34
CA HIS A 63 -18.51 40.46 4.46
C HIS A 63 -19.04 41.49 5.47
N GLY A 64 -18.36 42.63 5.63
CA GLY A 64 -18.88 43.80 6.38
C GLY A 64 -18.52 43.82 7.85
N GLN A 65 -17.46 43.15 8.27
CA GLN A 65 -16.88 43.23 9.62
C GLN A 65 -17.88 42.91 10.74
N ARG A 66 -18.67 41.83 10.55
CA ARG A 66 -19.68 41.42 11.51
C ARG A 66 -19.07 40.83 12.78
N ARG A 67 -19.54 41.23 13.91
CA ARG A 67 -19.10 40.70 15.22
C ARG A 67 -19.25 39.19 15.31
N ALA A 68 -20.30 38.62 14.71
CA ALA A 68 -20.53 37.17 14.67
C ALA A 68 -19.35 36.38 14.05
N ASP A 69 -18.71 36.93 13.01
CA ASP A 69 -17.57 36.26 12.35
C ASP A 69 -16.37 36.20 13.30
N VAL A 70 -16.18 37.21 14.19
CA VAL A 70 -15.12 37.22 15.20
C VAL A 70 -15.47 36.28 16.37
N ASP A 71 -16.77 36.20 16.77
CA ASP A 71 -17.23 35.23 17.77
C ASP A 71 -16.93 33.78 17.27
N ASP A 72 -17.24 33.49 16.01
CA ASP A 72 -16.98 32.20 15.40
C ASP A 72 -15.46 31.92 15.26
N ALA A 73 -14.66 32.97 14.94
CA ALA A 73 -13.19 32.86 14.89
C ALA A 73 -12.62 32.51 16.27
N ALA A 74 -13.06 33.20 17.31
CA ALA A 74 -12.64 32.95 18.71
C ALA A 74 -13.01 31.50 19.10
N PHE A 75 -14.21 31.03 18.77
CA PHE A 75 -14.63 29.66 19.02
C PHE A 75 -13.78 28.62 18.28
N GLN A 76 -13.38 28.88 17.02
CA GLN A 76 -12.49 27.98 16.29
C GLN A 76 -11.09 27.91 16.92
N MET A 77 -10.57 29.05 17.41
CA MET A 77 -9.32 29.10 18.15
C MET A 77 -9.41 28.31 19.46
N GLU A 78 -10.49 28.50 20.26
CA GLU A 78 -10.73 27.67 21.44
C GLU A 78 -10.79 26.18 21.12
N SER A 79 -11.48 25.82 20.02
CA SER A 79 -11.59 24.44 19.56
C SER A 79 -10.23 23.86 19.21
N ALA A 80 -9.34 24.66 18.57
CA ALA A 80 -7.97 24.26 18.28
C ALA A 80 -7.15 23.99 19.55
N TYR A 81 -7.31 24.79 20.60
CA TYR A 81 -6.69 24.54 21.91
C TYR A 81 -7.24 23.28 22.57
N ARG A 82 -8.59 23.11 22.58
CA ARG A 82 -9.26 21.97 23.21
C ARG A 82 -8.85 20.64 22.56
N LYS A 83 -8.63 20.60 21.23
CA LYS A 83 -8.14 19.41 20.50
C LYS A 83 -6.75 18.96 20.96
N ASP A 84 -5.93 19.85 21.52
CA ASP A 84 -4.60 19.51 22.04
C ASP A 84 -4.59 19.29 23.58
N GLY A 85 -5.78 19.22 24.19
CA GLY A 85 -5.95 18.95 25.61
C GLY A 85 -6.02 20.19 26.51
N TYR A 86 -6.06 21.40 25.98
CA TYR A 86 -6.28 22.64 26.77
C TYR A 86 -7.78 22.81 27.00
N ALA A 87 -8.36 21.99 27.87
CA ALA A 87 -9.79 21.88 28.08
C ALA A 87 -10.43 23.18 28.67
N PHE A 88 -9.64 24.02 29.27
CA PHE A 88 -10.07 25.27 29.92
C PHE A 88 -9.70 26.51 29.11
N ALA A 89 -9.22 26.35 27.89
CA ALA A 89 -8.86 27.46 27.04
C ALA A 89 -10.07 28.34 26.73
N LYS A 90 -9.85 29.65 26.83
CA LYS A 90 -10.82 30.72 26.50
C LYS A 90 -10.17 31.72 25.58
N VAL A 91 -10.90 32.21 24.61
CA VAL A 91 -10.49 33.22 23.66
C VAL A 91 -11.54 34.34 23.68
N ASP A 92 -11.24 35.41 24.39
CA ASP A 92 -12.00 36.66 24.35
C ASP A 92 -11.43 37.57 23.27
N TYR A 93 -12.17 38.57 22.84
CA TYR A 93 -11.71 39.51 21.82
C TYR A 93 -12.22 40.91 22.04
N GLU A 94 -11.47 41.91 21.56
CA GLU A 94 -11.86 43.32 21.49
C GLU A 94 -11.76 43.80 20.04
N ILE A 95 -12.80 44.46 19.55
CA ILE A 95 -12.81 45.08 18.23
C ILE A 95 -12.68 46.59 18.42
N SER A 96 -11.66 47.16 17.79
CA SER A 96 -11.44 48.62 17.79
C SER A 96 -11.32 49.11 16.33
N GLN A 97 -11.65 50.38 16.12
CA GLN A 97 -11.46 51.02 14.81
C GLN A 97 -10.52 52.23 15.03
N THR A 98 -9.39 52.20 14.37
CA THR A 98 -8.41 53.28 14.40
C THR A 98 -8.13 53.75 12.99
N ALA A 99 -8.40 55.02 12.69
CA ALA A 99 -8.17 55.65 11.38
C ALA A 99 -8.86 54.92 10.21
N GLY A 100 -10.01 54.24 10.41
CA GLY A 100 -10.75 53.52 9.40
C GLY A 100 -10.27 52.07 9.14
N VAL A 101 -9.30 51.59 9.92
CA VAL A 101 -8.85 50.18 9.90
C VAL A 101 -9.44 49.48 11.12
N ALA A 102 -10.13 48.37 10.92
CA ALA A 102 -10.60 47.52 12.02
C ALA A 102 -9.43 46.74 12.59
N ALA A 103 -9.27 46.76 13.90
CA ALA A 103 -8.32 45.93 14.62
C ALA A 103 -9.06 44.99 15.57
N VAL A 104 -8.72 43.71 15.53
CA VAL A 104 -9.25 42.67 16.42
C VAL A 104 -8.12 42.13 17.27
N ALA A 105 -8.21 42.37 18.58
CA ALA A 105 -7.27 41.81 19.55
C ALA A 105 -7.90 40.60 20.24
N PHE A 106 -7.32 39.42 20.03
CA PHE A 106 -7.72 38.19 20.70
C PHE A 106 -6.93 38.01 21.99
N LYS A 107 -7.64 37.91 23.11
CA LYS A 107 -7.07 37.67 24.44
C LYS A 107 -7.26 36.20 24.80
N ILE A 108 -6.17 35.47 24.92
CA ILE A 108 -6.16 34.02 25.06
C ILE A 108 -5.73 33.65 26.49
N GLU A 109 -6.60 32.94 27.18
CA GLU A 109 -6.29 32.26 28.43
C GLU A 109 -6.20 30.76 28.14
N GLU A 110 -4.98 30.23 27.87
CA GLU A 110 -4.78 28.83 27.47
C GLU A 110 -5.18 27.84 28.58
N GLY A 111 -4.95 28.20 29.86
CA GLY A 111 -5.08 27.27 30.97
C GLY A 111 -4.05 26.14 30.92
N PRO A 112 -4.10 25.19 31.85
CA PRO A 112 -3.20 24.02 31.82
C PRO A 112 -3.64 23.00 30.79
N ARG A 113 -2.67 22.31 30.17
CA ARG A 113 -2.92 21.12 29.37
C ARG A 113 -3.38 19.97 30.27
N VAL A 114 -4.52 19.39 29.99
CA VAL A 114 -5.14 18.30 30.76
C VAL A 114 -4.83 16.96 30.13
N LEU A 115 -4.31 16.02 30.90
CA LEU A 115 -4.09 14.64 30.50
C LEU A 115 -5.08 13.72 31.22
N VAL A 116 -5.59 12.70 30.53
CA VAL A 116 -6.36 11.63 31.14
C VAL A 116 -5.41 10.73 31.94
N ASP A 117 -5.66 10.59 33.24
CA ASP A 117 -4.85 9.81 34.17
C ASP A 117 -5.38 8.38 34.32
N LYS A 118 -6.68 8.26 34.59
CA LYS A 118 -7.33 6.99 34.79
C LYS A 118 -8.70 6.94 34.11
N ILE A 119 -8.99 5.78 33.48
CA ILE A 119 -10.33 5.44 33.01
C ILE A 119 -10.86 4.31 33.88
N THR A 120 -12.08 4.45 34.36
CA THR A 120 -12.76 3.44 35.19
C THR A 120 -14.14 3.17 34.59
N ILE A 121 -14.30 1.99 34.00
CA ILE A 121 -15.57 1.52 33.46
C ILE A 121 -16.10 0.42 34.36
N THR A 122 -17.39 0.44 34.63
CA THR A 122 -18.06 -0.55 35.47
C THR A 122 -19.32 -1.08 34.78
N GLY A 123 -19.69 -2.35 35.08
CA GLY A 123 -20.89 -2.98 34.52
C GLY A 123 -20.70 -3.68 33.20
N ASN A 124 -19.52 -3.59 32.59
CA ASN A 124 -19.14 -4.30 31.36
C ASN A 124 -18.73 -5.73 31.68
N GLN A 125 -19.61 -6.69 31.39
CA GLN A 125 -19.36 -8.14 31.58
C GLN A 125 -19.05 -8.84 30.26
N ALA A 126 -19.67 -8.39 29.17
CA ALA A 126 -19.55 -9.01 27.85
C ALA A 126 -18.36 -8.49 27.04
N VAL A 127 -17.85 -7.31 27.36
CA VAL A 127 -16.71 -6.67 26.67
C VAL A 127 -15.62 -6.38 27.68
N ASP A 128 -14.38 -6.77 27.37
CA ASP A 128 -13.23 -6.50 28.23
C ASP A 128 -13.02 -4.99 28.40
N SER A 129 -12.71 -4.56 29.62
CA SER A 129 -12.40 -3.16 29.93
C SER A 129 -11.27 -2.61 29.07
N ALA A 130 -10.26 -3.43 28.72
CA ALA A 130 -9.15 -3.02 27.86
C ALA A 130 -9.61 -2.61 26.45
N VAL A 131 -10.64 -3.29 25.91
CA VAL A 131 -11.22 -2.92 24.59
C VAL A 131 -11.93 -1.58 24.69
N ILE A 132 -12.72 -1.37 25.74
CA ILE A 132 -13.42 -0.09 25.97
C ILE A 132 -12.43 1.05 26.20
N GLU A 133 -11.38 0.81 27.01
CA GLU A 133 -10.32 1.77 27.26
C GLU A 133 -9.58 2.13 25.97
N SER A 134 -9.34 1.16 25.07
CA SER A 134 -8.69 1.43 23.80
C SER A 134 -9.55 2.32 22.89
N LEU A 135 -10.87 2.12 22.88
CA LEU A 135 -11.81 2.99 22.15
C LEU A 135 -11.82 4.41 22.71
N LEU A 136 -11.82 4.55 24.06
CA LEU A 136 -11.79 5.85 24.74
C LEU A 136 -10.46 6.57 24.58
N ARG A 137 -9.38 5.84 24.42
CA ARG A 137 -8.05 6.39 24.17
C ARG A 137 -7.89 6.86 22.72
N GLY A 138 -8.58 6.22 21.77
CA GLY A 138 -8.45 6.51 20.34
C GLY A 138 -7.03 6.33 19.81
N ASP A 139 -6.70 7.05 18.74
CA ASP A 139 -5.37 7.05 18.11
C ASP A 139 -4.33 7.96 18.82
N HIS A 140 -4.58 8.36 20.05
CA HIS A 140 -3.64 9.22 20.79
C HIS A 140 -2.35 8.46 21.11
N LEU A 141 -1.27 8.82 20.41
CA LEU A 141 0.08 8.29 20.66
C LEU A 141 0.59 8.83 21.99
N THR A 142 0.90 7.93 22.91
CA THR A 142 1.70 8.27 24.10
C THR A 142 3.14 8.52 23.67
N ILE A 143 3.62 9.75 23.76
CA ILE A 143 5.03 10.09 23.58
C ILE A 143 5.81 9.45 24.73
N PHE A 144 6.99 8.91 24.44
CA PHE A 144 7.89 8.31 25.43
C PHE A 144 8.05 9.24 26.65
N GLY A 145 7.55 8.77 27.81
CA GLY A 145 7.67 9.49 29.09
C GLY A 145 6.41 10.21 29.58
N GLU A 146 5.37 10.42 28.78
CA GLU A 146 4.09 10.94 29.25
C GLU A 146 3.17 9.79 29.71
N THR A 147 2.78 9.81 30.99
CA THR A 147 1.73 8.92 31.53
C THR A 147 0.38 9.59 31.29
N GLY A 148 -0.40 9.11 30.31
CA GLY A 148 -1.71 9.63 29.95
C GLY A 148 -1.79 10.15 28.50
N PHE A 149 -2.97 10.54 28.04
CA PHE A 149 -3.23 11.12 26.73
C PHE A 149 -4.03 12.43 26.89
N PRO A 150 -4.01 13.36 25.91
CA PRO A 150 -4.72 14.63 26.01
C PRO A 150 -6.23 14.43 26.25
N PHE A 151 -6.79 15.19 27.16
CA PHE A 151 -8.23 15.19 27.39
C PHE A 151 -8.92 16.08 26.38
N VAL A 152 -9.59 15.44 25.43
CA VAL A 152 -10.45 16.10 24.42
C VAL A 152 -11.88 15.62 24.67
N LYS A 153 -12.72 16.49 25.19
CA LYS A 153 -14.08 16.13 25.62
C LYS A 153 -14.91 15.56 24.46
N SER A 154 -14.85 16.19 23.28
CA SER A 154 -15.57 15.73 22.09
C SER A 154 -15.17 14.31 21.66
N ASP A 155 -13.89 13.97 21.78
CA ASP A 155 -13.37 12.67 21.37
C ASP A 155 -13.83 11.58 22.33
N ILE A 156 -13.84 11.89 23.63
CA ILE A 156 -14.38 10.97 24.66
C ILE A 156 -15.89 10.76 24.44
N GLU A 157 -16.67 11.81 24.18
CA GLU A 157 -18.10 11.70 23.89
C GLU A 157 -18.36 10.87 22.62
N SER A 158 -17.58 11.08 21.56
CA SER A 158 -17.66 10.27 20.33
C SER A 158 -17.24 8.81 20.55
N ALA A 159 -16.24 8.59 21.40
CA ALA A 159 -15.80 7.23 21.76
C ALA A 159 -16.87 6.48 22.57
N ILE A 160 -17.63 7.18 23.43
CA ILE A 160 -18.77 6.57 24.15
C ILE A 160 -19.86 6.10 23.19
N GLU A 161 -20.17 6.87 22.16
CA GLU A 161 -21.11 6.41 21.12
C GLU A 161 -20.54 5.19 20.38
N SER A 162 -19.22 5.15 20.12
CA SER A 162 -18.55 3.98 19.55
C SER A 162 -18.64 2.75 20.46
N VAL A 163 -18.53 2.92 21.78
CA VAL A 163 -18.73 1.85 22.76
C VAL A 163 -20.19 1.36 22.70
N ARG A 164 -21.15 2.28 22.63
CA ARG A 164 -22.57 1.92 22.48
C ARG A 164 -22.82 1.13 21.19
N ASP A 165 -22.26 1.59 20.08
CA ASP A 165 -22.37 0.91 18.78
C ASP A 165 -21.74 -0.49 18.82
N LEU A 166 -20.62 -0.67 19.53
CA LEU A 166 -20.00 -1.98 19.76
C LEU A 166 -21.00 -2.94 20.45
N TYR A 167 -21.62 -2.51 21.53
CA TYR A 167 -22.63 -3.32 22.25
C TYR A 167 -23.86 -3.62 21.39
N LEU A 168 -24.37 -2.63 20.67
CA LEU A 168 -25.45 -2.84 19.69
C LEU A 168 -25.07 -3.86 18.64
N GLY A 169 -23.81 -3.84 18.16
CA GLY A 169 -23.26 -4.81 17.22
C GLY A 169 -23.08 -6.23 17.82
N LEU A 170 -23.03 -6.36 19.14
CA LEU A 170 -22.98 -7.62 19.85
C LEU A 170 -24.35 -8.17 20.26
N GLY A 171 -25.43 -7.43 19.94
CA GLY A 171 -26.80 -7.82 20.21
C GLY A 171 -27.39 -7.32 21.53
N PHE A 172 -26.76 -6.34 22.18
CA PHE A 172 -27.29 -5.70 23.40
C PHE A 172 -28.11 -4.46 23.01
N LEU A 173 -29.35 -4.65 22.64
CA LEU A 173 -30.20 -3.56 22.10
C LEU A 173 -30.60 -2.50 23.14
N ASP A 174 -30.67 -2.92 24.42
CA ASP A 174 -31.08 -2.08 25.54
C ASP A 174 -29.89 -1.49 26.30
N VAL A 175 -28.69 -1.51 25.68
CA VAL A 175 -27.48 -0.99 26.33
C VAL A 175 -27.64 0.47 26.71
N GLY A 176 -27.40 0.76 27.98
CA GLY A 176 -27.34 2.11 28.54
C GLY A 176 -25.90 2.46 28.94
N VAL A 177 -25.36 3.55 28.40
CA VAL A 177 -24.08 4.09 28.84
C VAL A 177 -24.32 5.34 29.67
N GLN A 178 -24.00 5.27 30.96
CA GLN A 178 -24.18 6.38 31.91
C GLN A 178 -22.81 7.07 32.15
N GLY A 179 -22.80 8.36 32.01
CA GLY A 179 -21.59 9.20 32.11
C GLY A 179 -21.16 9.72 30.75
N PRO A 180 -19.90 10.16 30.56
CA PRO A 180 -18.77 10.10 31.49
C PRO A 180 -18.85 11.14 32.62
N ARG A 181 -18.33 10.78 33.80
CA ARG A 181 -18.06 11.74 34.88
C ARG A 181 -16.58 12.09 34.86
N TYR A 182 -16.28 13.37 34.85
CA TYR A 182 -14.93 13.92 34.84
C TYR A 182 -14.55 14.42 36.23
N THR A 183 -13.46 13.92 36.79
CA THR A 183 -12.92 14.35 38.07
C THR A 183 -11.52 14.93 37.84
N PHE A 184 -11.45 16.27 37.84
CA PHE A 184 -10.18 16.98 37.63
C PHE A 184 -9.41 17.06 38.96
N ARG A 185 -8.07 16.93 38.87
CA ARG A 185 -7.20 17.23 40.01
C ARG A 185 -7.25 18.74 40.34
N HIS A 186 -6.78 19.11 41.55
CA HIS A 186 -6.85 20.50 42.00
C HIS A 186 -6.09 21.48 41.09
N ASP A 187 -4.97 21.07 40.55
CA ASP A 187 -4.16 21.80 39.57
C ASP A 187 -4.70 21.78 38.11
N ARG A 188 -5.78 21.06 37.87
CA ARG A 188 -6.42 20.86 36.55
C ARG A 188 -5.50 20.32 35.46
N THR A 189 -4.36 19.72 35.80
CA THR A 189 -3.45 19.10 34.81
C THR A 189 -3.81 17.68 34.44
N ARG A 190 -4.65 17.03 35.30
CA ARG A 190 -5.09 15.64 35.09
C ARG A 190 -6.57 15.48 35.39
N VAL A 191 -7.17 14.47 34.69
CA VAL A 191 -8.57 14.10 34.85
C VAL A 191 -8.74 12.59 34.90
N ASP A 192 -9.57 12.14 35.85
CA ASP A 192 -10.07 10.77 35.89
C ASP A 192 -11.45 10.72 35.22
N ILE A 193 -11.66 9.68 34.37
CA ILE A 193 -12.91 9.44 33.66
C ILE A 193 -13.58 8.21 34.26
N ALA A 194 -14.83 8.34 34.68
CA ALA A 194 -15.62 7.24 35.18
C ALA A 194 -16.93 7.07 34.38
N GLY A 195 -17.20 5.87 33.93
CA GLY A 195 -18.42 5.50 33.21
C GLY A 195 -19.06 4.22 33.78
N ARG A 196 -20.36 4.09 33.61
CA ARG A 196 -21.10 2.88 33.93
C ARG A 196 -21.88 2.41 32.72
N ILE A 197 -21.73 1.11 32.42
CA ILE A 197 -22.45 0.43 31.36
C ILE A 197 -23.52 -0.46 32.00
N ASP A 198 -24.74 -0.30 31.53
CA ASP A 198 -25.82 -1.25 31.79
C ASP A 198 -26.05 -2.00 30.47
N GLU A 199 -25.51 -3.22 30.38
CA GLU A 199 -25.49 -3.97 29.12
C GLU A 199 -26.90 -4.37 28.67
N GLY A 200 -27.80 -4.58 29.61
CA GLY A 200 -29.11 -5.17 29.33
C GLY A 200 -29.00 -6.62 28.83
N PRO A 201 -30.08 -7.19 28.33
CA PRO A 201 -30.10 -8.55 27.80
C PRO A 201 -29.46 -8.62 26.41
N ARG A 202 -28.84 -9.75 26.12
CA ARG A 202 -28.32 -10.04 24.77
C ARG A 202 -29.38 -10.73 23.93
N TYR A 203 -29.73 -10.12 22.79
CA TYR A 203 -30.69 -10.66 21.83
C TYR A 203 -29.95 -11.52 20.79
N ARG A 204 -30.53 -12.71 20.47
CA ARG A 204 -30.03 -13.62 19.43
C ARG A 204 -31.17 -14.06 18.53
N VAL A 205 -30.88 -14.39 17.29
CA VAL A 205 -31.85 -14.95 16.37
C VAL A 205 -32.10 -16.41 16.71
N ARG A 206 -33.36 -16.77 16.98
CA ARG A 206 -33.78 -18.14 17.20
C ARG A 206 -34.24 -18.84 15.94
N ARG A 207 -34.96 -18.10 15.08
CA ARG A 207 -35.58 -18.66 13.90
C ARG A 207 -35.61 -17.63 12.79
N VAL A 208 -35.38 -18.10 11.56
CA VAL A 208 -35.69 -17.37 10.32
C VAL A 208 -36.73 -18.17 9.59
N ALA A 209 -37.91 -17.58 9.28
CA ALA A 209 -38.96 -18.21 8.55
C ALA A 209 -39.19 -17.48 7.22
N PHE A 210 -39.05 -18.18 6.13
CA PHE A 210 -39.35 -17.67 4.81
C PHE A 210 -40.78 -18.01 4.39
N SER A 211 -41.46 -17.05 3.80
CA SER A 211 -42.85 -17.19 3.32
C SER A 211 -43.03 -16.51 1.97
N GLY A 212 -44.14 -16.78 1.28
CA GLY A 212 -44.44 -16.22 -0.01
C GLY A 212 -44.21 -17.17 -1.17
N ASN A 213 -43.88 -16.64 -2.34
CA ASN A 213 -43.75 -17.43 -3.57
C ASN A 213 -42.28 -17.88 -3.79
N ILE A 214 -41.90 -18.96 -3.12
CA ILE A 214 -40.54 -19.49 -3.11
C ILE A 214 -40.40 -20.63 -4.13
N PRO A 215 -39.53 -20.51 -5.13
CA PRO A 215 -39.24 -21.60 -6.06
C PRO A 215 -38.40 -22.69 -5.36
N ALA A 216 -38.59 -23.96 -5.75
CA ALA A 216 -37.93 -25.11 -5.12
C ALA A 216 -36.37 -25.05 -5.23
N ASP A 217 -35.85 -24.42 -6.28
CA ASP A 217 -34.41 -24.23 -6.47
C ASP A 217 -33.78 -23.18 -5.54
N ALA A 218 -34.60 -22.36 -4.85
CA ALA A 218 -34.14 -21.42 -3.83
C ALA A 218 -34.01 -22.04 -2.43
N GLU A 219 -34.77 -23.10 -2.12
CA GLU A 219 -34.84 -23.69 -0.78
C GLU A 219 -33.46 -24.08 -0.20
N PRO A 220 -32.54 -24.77 -0.92
CA PRO A 220 -31.25 -25.13 -0.37
C PRO A 220 -30.37 -23.93 0.03
N ALA A 221 -30.48 -22.82 -0.73
CA ALA A 221 -29.74 -21.62 -0.45
C ALA A 221 -30.35 -20.82 0.71
N LEU A 222 -31.66 -20.79 0.84
CA LEU A 222 -32.37 -20.20 2.00
C LEU A 222 -32.13 -20.98 3.28
N ASP A 223 -32.07 -22.32 3.22
CA ASP A 223 -31.65 -23.15 4.33
C ASP A 223 -30.18 -22.88 4.75
N GLY A 224 -29.33 -22.60 3.78
CA GLY A 224 -27.95 -22.14 4.02
C GLY A 224 -27.94 -20.82 4.79
N LEU A 225 -28.71 -19.84 4.34
CA LEU A 225 -28.85 -18.53 4.98
C LEU A 225 -29.44 -18.67 6.40
N THR A 226 -30.44 -19.53 6.60
CA THR A 226 -31.00 -19.82 7.92
C THR A 226 -29.92 -20.30 8.89
N ARG A 227 -29.08 -21.25 8.48
CA ARG A 227 -27.99 -21.79 9.29
C ARG A 227 -26.92 -20.76 9.61
N GLU A 228 -26.69 -19.81 8.68
CA GLU A 228 -25.74 -18.70 8.89
C GLU A 228 -26.25 -17.70 9.92
N VAL A 229 -27.57 -17.41 9.93
CA VAL A 229 -28.19 -16.34 10.72
C VAL A 229 -28.64 -16.79 12.12
N VAL A 230 -29.14 -18.02 12.25
CA VAL A 230 -29.58 -18.58 13.56
C VAL A 230 -28.43 -18.58 14.57
N GLU A 231 -28.72 -18.26 15.84
CA GLU A 231 -27.79 -18.05 16.95
C GLU A 231 -26.85 -16.83 16.83
N GLN A 232 -26.87 -16.09 15.70
CA GLN A 232 -26.14 -14.82 15.62
C GLN A 232 -26.75 -13.77 16.56
N PRO A 233 -25.94 -12.83 17.04
CA PRO A 233 -26.44 -11.65 17.73
C PRO A 233 -27.40 -10.88 16.84
N TYR A 234 -28.59 -10.57 17.34
CA TYR A 234 -29.53 -9.75 16.59
C TYR A 234 -29.10 -8.28 16.64
N THR A 235 -28.96 -7.69 15.47
CA THR A 235 -28.66 -6.27 15.28
C THR A 235 -29.60 -5.69 14.25
N ARG A 236 -29.89 -4.39 14.29
CA ARG A 236 -30.71 -3.73 13.25
C ARG A 236 -30.10 -3.82 11.83
N ARG A 237 -28.79 -4.06 11.72
CA ARG A 237 -28.13 -4.33 10.44
C ARG A 237 -28.41 -5.73 9.91
N LEU A 238 -28.76 -6.67 10.77
CA LEU A 238 -28.98 -8.05 10.36
C LEU A 238 -30.18 -8.17 9.42
N ASP A 239 -31.23 -7.36 9.61
CA ASP A 239 -32.39 -7.31 8.71
C ASP A 239 -31.95 -6.97 7.28
N LEU A 240 -31.12 -5.94 7.13
CA LEU A 240 -30.57 -5.53 5.83
C LEU A 240 -29.66 -6.60 5.23
N VAL A 241 -28.89 -7.30 6.06
CA VAL A 241 -28.02 -8.40 5.61
C VAL A 241 -28.86 -9.57 5.10
N VAL A 242 -29.89 -9.97 5.85
CA VAL A 242 -30.81 -11.05 5.44
C VAL A 242 -31.55 -10.66 4.14
N GLN A 243 -32.06 -9.43 4.05
CA GLN A 243 -32.72 -8.91 2.85
C GLN A 243 -31.78 -8.95 1.63
N ALA A 244 -30.55 -8.45 1.78
CA ALA A 244 -29.56 -8.41 0.70
C ALA A 244 -29.16 -9.82 0.26
N ARG A 245 -28.92 -10.73 1.20
CA ARG A 245 -28.51 -12.12 0.91
C ARG A 245 -29.64 -12.91 0.25
N ALA A 246 -30.87 -12.76 0.73
CA ALA A 246 -32.04 -13.35 0.07
C ALA A 246 -32.21 -12.77 -1.33
N GLY A 247 -32.08 -11.45 -1.53
CA GLY A 247 -32.10 -10.81 -2.84
C GLY A 247 -31.03 -11.32 -3.78
N GLU A 248 -29.84 -11.60 -3.28
CA GLU A 248 -28.75 -12.25 -4.04
C GLU A 248 -29.13 -13.66 -4.50
N ILE A 249 -29.72 -14.48 -3.62
CA ILE A 249 -30.18 -15.84 -3.94
C ILE A 249 -31.19 -15.77 -5.10
N PHE A 250 -32.21 -14.93 -4.98
CA PHE A 250 -33.25 -14.79 -6.00
C PHE A 250 -32.69 -14.17 -7.30
N GLY A 251 -31.83 -13.16 -7.20
CA GLY A 251 -31.12 -12.58 -8.36
C GLY A 251 -30.27 -13.60 -9.12
N ASN A 252 -29.57 -14.48 -8.41
CA ASN A 252 -28.81 -15.57 -9.02
C ASN A 252 -29.69 -16.66 -9.66
N LEU A 253 -30.92 -16.77 -9.21
CA LEU A 253 -31.92 -17.67 -9.77
C LEU A 253 -32.80 -17.00 -10.84
N GLY A 254 -32.43 -15.84 -11.36
CA GLY A 254 -33.11 -15.16 -12.44
C GLY A 254 -34.33 -14.33 -12.04
N TYR A 255 -34.45 -13.98 -10.78
CA TYR A 255 -35.51 -13.12 -10.24
C TYR A 255 -34.93 -11.79 -9.73
N PRO A 256 -34.46 -10.88 -10.61
CA PRO A 256 -33.84 -9.63 -10.21
C PRO A 256 -34.76 -8.64 -9.54
N GLU A 257 -36.08 -8.79 -9.70
CA GLU A 257 -37.10 -7.93 -9.17
C GLU A 257 -37.77 -8.54 -7.92
N ALA A 258 -37.13 -9.53 -7.27
CA ALA A 258 -37.65 -10.11 -6.03
C ALA A 258 -37.74 -9.04 -4.94
N ALA A 259 -38.94 -8.80 -4.42
CA ALA A 259 -39.13 -7.98 -3.24
C ALA A 259 -39.01 -8.86 -1.99
N ILE A 260 -38.23 -8.40 -1.04
CA ILE A 260 -37.90 -9.14 0.19
C ILE A 260 -38.10 -8.21 1.36
N ASP A 261 -39.10 -8.51 2.18
CA ASP A 261 -39.43 -7.76 3.38
C ASP A 261 -39.09 -8.60 4.61
N VAL A 262 -38.26 -8.04 5.48
CA VAL A 262 -37.82 -8.69 6.72
C VAL A 262 -38.54 -8.05 7.91
N HIS A 263 -39.33 -8.85 8.59
CA HIS A 263 -40.05 -8.47 9.81
C HIS A 263 -39.42 -9.19 11.01
N TYR A 264 -39.22 -8.50 12.11
CA TYR A 264 -38.70 -9.09 13.32
C TYR A 264 -39.75 -9.02 14.44
N ARG A 265 -39.75 -10.04 15.27
CA ARG A 265 -40.60 -10.07 16.50
C ARG A 265 -39.67 -10.10 17.72
N LEU A 266 -39.66 -8.96 18.43
CA LEU A 266 -39.03 -8.90 19.74
C LEU A 266 -39.94 -9.53 20.79
N PRO A 267 -39.40 -10.31 21.71
CA PRO A 267 -40.16 -10.81 22.86
C PRO A 267 -40.56 -9.63 23.78
N ALA A 268 -41.60 -9.79 24.58
CA ALA A 268 -42.03 -8.78 25.56
C ALA A 268 -41.04 -8.53 26.71
N GLY A 269 -39.89 -9.20 26.72
CA GLY A 269 -38.80 -9.10 27.66
C GLY A 269 -37.52 -9.72 27.07
N PRO A 270 -36.47 -9.93 27.87
CA PRO A 270 -35.23 -10.58 27.43
C PRO A 270 -35.53 -11.92 26.74
N GLY A 271 -35.03 -12.13 25.54
CA GLY A 271 -35.26 -13.40 24.85
C GLY A 271 -34.82 -13.40 23.38
N PRO A 272 -34.98 -14.56 22.73
CA PRO A 272 -34.59 -14.69 21.32
C PRO A 272 -35.56 -13.96 20.37
N VAL A 273 -35.02 -13.55 19.23
CA VAL A 273 -35.73 -12.83 18.16
C VAL A 273 -36.06 -13.81 17.04
N ASP A 274 -37.33 -13.74 16.55
CA ASP A 274 -37.75 -14.45 15.35
C ASP A 274 -37.72 -13.46 14.16
N LEU A 275 -37.21 -13.90 13.01
CA LEU A 275 -37.26 -13.18 11.76
C LEU A 275 -38.24 -13.85 10.83
N ASP A 276 -39.22 -13.10 10.36
CA ASP A 276 -40.18 -13.52 9.32
C ASP A 276 -39.83 -12.77 8.03
N VAL A 277 -39.45 -13.51 6.99
CA VAL A 277 -39.02 -12.98 5.71
C VAL A 277 -40.09 -13.29 4.68
N GLU A 278 -40.76 -12.25 4.20
CA GLU A 278 -41.77 -12.36 3.15
C GLU A 278 -41.16 -12.10 1.79
N ILE A 279 -41.39 -12.98 0.81
CA ILE A 279 -40.73 -12.94 -0.50
C ILE A 279 -41.79 -12.92 -1.61
N GLU A 280 -41.75 -11.87 -2.41
CA GLU A 280 -42.42 -11.79 -3.71
C GLU A 280 -41.38 -11.91 -4.82
N LYS A 281 -41.26 -13.09 -5.42
CA LYS A 281 -40.14 -13.39 -6.34
C LYS A 281 -40.14 -12.58 -7.65
N GLY A 282 -41.28 -11.99 -8.06
CA GLY A 282 -41.40 -11.34 -9.36
C GLY A 282 -41.29 -12.30 -10.56
N PRO A 283 -41.15 -11.78 -11.79
CA PRO A 283 -41.02 -12.58 -13.00
C PRO A 283 -39.66 -13.22 -13.10
N LEU A 284 -39.60 -14.41 -13.71
CA LEU A 284 -38.34 -15.02 -14.16
C LEU A 284 -37.85 -14.26 -15.39
N VAL A 285 -36.61 -13.73 -15.33
CA VAL A 285 -36.05 -12.86 -16.35
C VAL A 285 -35.04 -13.61 -17.21
N THR A 286 -35.22 -13.50 -18.55
CA THR A 286 -34.30 -13.94 -19.58
C THR A 286 -33.76 -12.72 -20.33
N ILE A 287 -32.50 -12.74 -20.71
CA ILE A 287 -31.87 -11.65 -21.47
C ILE A 287 -32.29 -11.73 -22.92
N GLN A 288 -32.99 -10.72 -23.41
CA GLN A 288 -33.45 -10.62 -24.79
C GLN A 288 -32.32 -10.14 -25.71
N ASP A 289 -31.60 -9.10 -25.29
CA ASP A 289 -30.54 -8.47 -26.06
C ASP A 289 -29.53 -7.81 -25.13
N VAL A 290 -28.35 -7.47 -25.66
CA VAL A 290 -27.29 -6.72 -24.96
C VAL A 290 -27.01 -5.44 -25.72
N ARG A 291 -27.25 -4.29 -25.07
CA ARG A 291 -27.02 -2.96 -25.61
C ARG A 291 -25.84 -2.29 -24.89
N ILE A 292 -24.86 -1.84 -25.65
CA ILE A 292 -23.67 -1.17 -25.13
C ILE A 292 -23.79 0.33 -25.43
N GLN A 293 -23.43 1.18 -24.46
CA GLN A 293 -23.53 2.63 -24.54
C GLN A 293 -22.29 3.29 -23.90
N GLY A 294 -21.89 4.45 -24.44
CA GLY A 294 -20.79 5.25 -23.89
C GLY A 294 -19.41 4.85 -24.40
N VAL A 295 -19.33 4.08 -25.47
CA VAL A 295 -18.07 3.65 -26.11
C VAL A 295 -17.64 4.74 -27.11
N GLU A 296 -16.39 5.17 -27.03
CA GLU A 296 -15.79 6.15 -27.97
C GLU A 296 -14.60 5.58 -28.73
N GLN A 297 -13.68 4.93 -28.04
CA GLN A 297 -12.44 4.37 -28.56
C GLN A 297 -12.38 2.84 -28.47
N THR A 298 -13.05 2.27 -27.45
CA THR A 298 -13.03 0.83 -27.17
C THR A 298 -13.92 0.08 -28.17
N GLN A 299 -13.46 -1.07 -28.65
CA GLN A 299 -14.26 -1.90 -29.52
C GLN A 299 -15.40 -2.55 -28.73
N GLU A 300 -16.65 -2.49 -29.23
CA GLU A 300 -17.79 -3.16 -28.58
C GLU A 300 -17.56 -4.67 -28.43
N GLU A 301 -16.87 -5.29 -29.38
CA GLU A 301 -16.53 -6.71 -29.33
C GLU A 301 -15.69 -7.06 -28.11
N PHE A 302 -14.78 -6.17 -27.69
CA PHE A 302 -14.01 -6.33 -26.45
C PHE A 302 -14.94 -6.43 -25.24
N ILE A 303 -15.95 -5.55 -25.14
CA ILE A 303 -16.93 -5.58 -24.04
C ILE A 303 -17.76 -6.85 -24.11
N ARG A 304 -18.31 -7.19 -25.28
CA ARG A 304 -19.15 -8.39 -25.47
C ARG A 304 -18.44 -9.68 -25.06
N LYS A 305 -17.14 -9.80 -25.33
CA LYS A 305 -16.33 -10.96 -24.91
C LYS A 305 -16.16 -11.09 -23.40
N ARG A 306 -16.26 -9.99 -22.64
CA ARG A 306 -16.10 -9.96 -21.16
C ARG A 306 -17.44 -10.11 -20.44
N LEU A 307 -18.56 -10.02 -21.15
CA LEU A 307 -19.87 -10.28 -20.57
C LEU A 307 -20.09 -11.78 -20.40
N LYS A 308 -20.45 -12.19 -19.18
CA LYS A 308 -20.79 -13.57 -18.82
C LYS A 308 -22.26 -13.90 -19.14
N LEU A 309 -23.09 -12.86 -19.35
CA LEU A 309 -24.50 -12.97 -19.73
C LEU A 309 -24.66 -12.66 -21.22
N LYS A 310 -25.35 -13.53 -21.93
CA LYS A 310 -25.61 -13.43 -23.38
C LYS A 310 -27.11 -13.41 -23.68
N PRO A 311 -27.54 -12.94 -24.87
CA PRO A 311 -28.90 -13.11 -25.30
C PRO A 311 -29.35 -14.57 -25.23
N GLY A 312 -30.53 -14.81 -24.64
CA GLY A 312 -31.08 -16.14 -24.38
C GLY A 312 -30.77 -16.71 -22.99
N ASP A 313 -29.80 -16.16 -22.27
CA ASP A 313 -29.46 -16.65 -20.93
C ASP A 313 -30.52 -16.20 -19.90
N ARG A 314 -30.78 -17.06 -18.93
CA ARG A 314 -31.47 -16.68 -17.69
C ARG A 314 -30.60 -15.69 -16.93
N PHE A 315 -31.20 -14.61 -16.46
CA PHE A 315 -30.47 -13.62 -15.66
C PHE A 315 -29.81 -14.27 -14.44
N ASN A 316 -28.62 -13.81 -14.11
CA ASN A 316 -27.88 -14.22 -12.92
C ASN A 316 -27.08 -13.02 -12.40
N LEU A 317 -27.35 -12.61 -11.15
CA LEU A 317 -26.75 -11.42 -10.53
C LEU A 317 -25.23 -11.59 -10.31
N ALA A 318 -24.78 -12.81 -9.98
CA ALA A 318 -23.34 -13.07 -9.80
C ALA A 318 -22.60 -12.91 -11.12
N LEU A 319 -23.14 -13.42 -12.24
CA LEU A 319 -22.55 -13.28 -13.57
C LEU A 319 -22.56 -11.82 -14.06
N GLN A 320 -23.61 -11.05 -13.70
CA GLN A 320 -23.65 -9.60 -13.98
C GLN A 320 -22.51 -8.87 -13.22
N ARG A 321 -22.35 -9.15 -11.92
CA ARG A 321 -21.28 -8.55 -11.10
C ARG A 321 -19.89 -8.98 -11.56
N GLU A 322 -19.72 -10.24 -11.95
CA GLU A 322 -18.48 -10.73 -12.52
C GLU A 322 -18.14 -10.01 -13.83
N SER A 323 -19.13 -9.83 -14.72
CA SER A 323 -18.97 -9.07 -15.96
C SER A 323 -18.53 -7.63 -15.69
N SER A 324 -19.19 -6.95 -14.75
CA SER A 324 -18.84 -5.58 -14.35
C SER A 324 -17.42 -5.51 -13.77
N SER A 325 -17.04 -6.47 -12.92
CA SER A 325 -15.71 -6.57 -12.34
C SER A 325 -14.63 -6.81 -13.40
N GLU A 326 -14.88 -7.68 -14.38
CA GLU A 326 -13.95 -7.94 -15.49
C GLU A 326 -13.73 -6.70 -16.36
N LEU A 327 -14.80 -5.98 -16.69
CA LEU A 327 -14.70 -4.73 -17.46
C LEU A 327 -13.95 -3.66 -16.67
N PHE A 328 -14.20 -3.53 -15.37
CA PHE A 328 -13.51 -2.55 -14.51
C PHE A 328 -12.03 -2.87 -14.33
N LYS A 329 -11.68 -4.15 -14.14
CA LYS A 329 -10.27 -4.62 -14.05
C LYS A 329 -9.45 -4.34 -15.29
N SER A 330 -10.08 -4.15 -16.45
CA SER A 330 -9.37 -3.78 -17.68
C SER A 330 -8.61 -2.45 -17.56
N GLY A 331 -9.02 -1.57 -16.64
CA GLY A 331 -8.47 -0.24 -16.48
C GLY A 331 -8.80 0.73 -17.62
N VAL A 332 -9.66 0.31 -18.56
CA VAL A 332 -10.09 1.10 -19.72
C VAL A 332 -11.29 1.98 -19.37
N PHE A 333 -12.06 1.58 -18.36
CA PHE A 333 -13.28 2.27 -17.96
C PHE A 333 -13.12 2.90 -16.58
N SER A 334 -13.53 4.17 -16.45
CA SER A 334 -13.65 4.90 -15.17
C SER A 334 -14.94 4.53 -14.46
N LYS A 335 -15.99 4.16 -15.23
CA LYS A 335 -17.28 3.71 -14.73
C LYS A 335 -17.83 2.61 -15.62
N CYS A 336 -18.41 1.60 -14.99
CA CYS A 336 -19.10 0.51 -15.67
C CYS A 336 -20.37 0.19 -14.89
N ASP A 337 -21.53 0.42 -15.49
CA ASP A 337 -22.85 0.12 -14.94
C ASP A 337 -23.57 -0.85 -15.88
N ILE A 338 -23.99 -1.99 -15.33
CA ILE A 338 -24.75 -3.00 -16.07
C ILE A 338 -26.14 -3.07 -15.44
N ALA A 339 -27.15 -2.65 -16.18
CA ALA A 339 -28.52 -2.56 -15.72
C ALA A 339 -29.48 -3.37 -16.62
N LEU A 340 -30.64 -3.71 -16.09
CA LEU A 340 -31.71 -4.35 -16.84
C LEU A 340 -32.73 -3.28 -17.24
N GLU A 341 -33.01 -3.17 -18.53
CA GLU A 341 -34.07 -2.35 -19.11
C GLU A 341 -35.34 -3.20 -19.37
N LYS A 342 -36.49 -2.70 -18.93
CA LYS A 342 -37.77 -3.38 -19.12
C LYS A 342 -38.16 -3.42 -20.60
N THR A 343 -38.76 -4.53 -21.01
CA THR A 343 -39.37 -4.70 -22.31
C THR A 343 -40.90 -4.83 -22.17
N GLU A 344 -41.62 -4.98 -23.25
CA GLU A 344 -43.05 -5.23 -23.21
C GLU A 344 -43.39 -6.57 -22.55
N ASP A 345 -42.53 -7.56 -22.66
CA ASP A 345 -42.65 -8.86 -22.00
C ASP A 345 -42.03 -8.81 -20.58
N PRO A 346 -42.84 -9.04 -19.53
CA PRO A 346 -42.34 -9.06 -18.16
C PRO A 346 -41.25 -10.10 -17.88
N GLY A 347 -41.17 -11.17 -18.68
CA GLY A 347 -40.15 -12.22 -18.57
C GLY A 347 -38.86 -11.91 -19.34
N GLN A 348 -38.79 -10.82 -20.08
CA GLN A 348 -37.62 -10.44 -20.88
C GLN A 348 -37.06 -9.08 -20.47
N ARG A 349 -35.73 -8.94 -20.54
CA ARG A 349 -35.00 -7.70 -20.28
C ARG A 349 -33.88 -7.52 -21.27
N VAL A 350 -33.59 -6.27 -21.59
CA VAL A 350 -32.37 -5.89 -22.31
C VAL A 350 -31.30 -5.59 -21.28
N LEU A 351 -30.15 -6.23 -21.43
CA LEU A 351 -28.97 -5.94 -20.60
C LEU A 351 -28.26 -4.70 -21.17
N VAL A 352 -28.35 -3.58 -20.47
CA VAL A 352 -27.73 -2.31 -20.88
C VAL A 352 -26.42 -2.13 -20.14
N VAL A 353 -25.33 -2.12 -20.89
CA VAL A 353 -23.97 -1.91 -20.41
C VAL A 353 -23.59 -0.46 -20.70
N LYS A 354 -23.58 0.39 -19.67
CA LYS A 354 -23.18 1.81 -19.76
C LYS A 354 -21.76 1.93 -19.26
N VAL A 355 -20.85 2.42 -20.11
CA VAL A 355 -19.46 2.63 -19.74
C VAL A 355 -19.07 4.09 -19.94
N GLU A 356 -18.14 4.56 -19.11
CA GLU A 356 -17.41 5.81 -19.31
C GLU A 356 -15.94 5.44 -19.47
N GLU A 357 -15.32 5.79 -20.59
CA GLU A 357 -13.93 5.45 -20.84
C GLU A 357 -13.01 6.28 -19.93
N ALA A 358 -12.00 5.63 -19.38
CA ALA A 358 -10.95 6.28 -18.63
C ALA A 358 -9.96 6.97 -19.58
N GLN A 359 -9.18 7.90 -19.07
CA GLN A 359 -8.10 8.51 -19.84
C GLN A 359 -7.13 7.41 -20.31
N SER A 360 -7.05 7.20 -21.61
CA SER A 360 -6.27 6.13 -22.21
C SER A 360 -4.78 6.42 -22.28
N GLN A 361 -4.38 7.70 -22.27
CA GLN A 361 -3.00 8.15 -22.44
C GLN A 361 -2.50 8.88 -21.21
N GLU A 362 -1.28 8.57 -20.82
CA GLU A 362 -0.65 9.11 -19.61
C GLU A 362 0.84 9.32 -19.86
N VAL A 363 1.34 10.51 -19.54
CA VAL A 363 2.76 10.77 -19.41
C VAL A 363 3.08 10.83 -17.93
N TYR A 364 4.10 10.09 -17.49
CA TYR A 364 4.49 10.05 -16.09
C TYR A 364 5.95 10.40 -15.89
N LEU A 365 6.24 10.98 -14.73
CA LEU A 365 7.57 11.33 -14.27
C LEU A 365 7.75 10.73 -12.87
N GLU A 366 8.78 9.89 -12.71
CA GLU A 366 9.10 9.21 -11.45
C GLU A 366 10.50 9.65 -10.99
N PRO A 367 10.61 10.67 -10.14
CA PRO A 367 11.88 11.05 -9.52
C PRO A 367 12.17 10.12 -8.33
N GLY A 368 13.46 9.86 -8.08
CA GLY A 368 13.91 9.08 -6.93
C GLY A 368 15.33 9.43 -6.53
N TRP A 369 15.74 8.91 -5.39
CA TRP A 369 17.11 9.00 -4.89
C TRP A 369 17.49 7.71 -4.17
N GLY A 370 18.69 7.20 -4.42
CA GLY A 370 19.28 6.09 -3.70
C GLY A 370 20.74 6.36 -3.36
N SER A 371 21.25 5.78 -2.28
CA SER A 371 22.64 6.00 -1.85
C SER A 371 23.68 5.56 -2.88
N TYR A 372 23.39 4.53 -3.68
CA TYR A 372 24.25 4.06 -4.76
C TYR A 372 23.94 4.75 -6.09
N GLU A 373 22.68 4.75 -6.49
CA GLU A 373 22.20 5.29 -7.75
C GLU A 373 22.23 6.83 -7.80
N GLN A 374 22.20 7.49 -6.63
CA GLN A 374 22.03 8.93 -6.47
C GLN A 374 20.68 9.39 -7.05
N LEU A 375 20.68 10.50 -7.79
CA LEU A 375 19.46 10.98 -8.44
C LEU A 375 19.01 10.01 -9.53
N MET A 376 17.78 9.57 -9.44
CA MET A 376 17.10 8.71 -10.40
C MET A 376 15.94 9.48 -11.02
N MET A 377 15.73 9.29 -12.30
CA MET A 377 14.59 9.86 -13.01
C MET A 377 14.09 8.88 -14.06
N LYS A 378 12.79 8.67 -14.10
CA LYS A 378 12.15 7.92 -15.18
C LYS A 378 11.03 8.75 -15.77
N VAL A 379 11.02 8.85 -17.08
CA VAL A 379 9.97 9.53 -17.87
C VAL A 379 9.38 8.48 -18.78
N GLY A 380 8.06 8.39 -18.80
CA GLY A 380 7.41 7.42 -19.66
C GLY A 380 6.07 7.88 -20.20
N TYR A 381 5.64 7.16 -21.21
CA TYR A 381 4.33 7.27 -21.83
C TYR A 381 3.62 5.93 -21.74
N ARG A 382 2.36 5.97 -21.35
CA ARG A 382 1.49 4.79 -21.27
C ARG A 382 0.21 5.05 -22.06
N HIS A 383 -0.14 4.08 -22.91
CA HIS A 383 -1.43 4.01 -23.57
C HIS A 383 -2.17 2.75 -23.10
N LYS A 384 -3.28 2.91 -22.40
CA LYS A 384 -3.99 1.79 -21.72
C LYS A 384 -4.95 1.02 -22.63
N ASN A 385 -5.30 1.58 -23.77
CA ASN A 385 -6.32 1.04 -24.67
C ASN A 385 -5.90 1.14 -26.14
N LEU A 386 -4.74 0.58 -26.49
CA LEU A 386 -4.26 0.58 -27.85
C LEU A 386 -5.22 -0.21 -28.75
N PHE A 387 -5.60 0.38 -29.87
CA PHE A 387 -6.57 -0.18 -30.83
C PHE A 387 -7.97 -0.48 -30.23
N GLY A 388 -8.33 0.06 -29.09
CA GLY A 388 -9.64 -0.19 -28.46
C GLY A 388 -9.84 -1.59 -27.90
N SER A 389 -8.78 -2.36 -27.67
CA SER A 389 -8.80 -3.76 -27.23
C SER A 389 -8.24 -3.98 -25.82
N ALA A 390 -8.11 -2.89 -25.01
CA ALA A 390 -7.45 -2.89 -23.70
C ALA A 390 -5.97 -3.34 -23.72
N LEU A 391 -5.37 -3.39 -24.90
CA LEU A 391 -3.94 -3.62 -25.05
C LEU A 391 -3.19 -2.41 -24.49
N SER A 392 -2.34 -2.61 -23.51
CA SER A 392 -1.58 -1.53 -22.86
C SER A 392 -0.16 -1.46 -23.42
N TRP A 393 0.24 -0.28 -23.85
CA TRP A 393 1.61 -0.01 -24.29
C TRP A 393 2.26 0.99 -23.34
N ASN A 394 3.37 0.60 -22.73
CA ASN A 394 4.13 1.42 -21.80
C ASN A 394 5.58 1.52 -22.29
N THR A 395 6.04 2.72 -22.57
CA THR A 395 7.42 2.99 -22.99
C THR A 395 8.02 4.09 -22.13
N GLY A 396 9.31 3.95 -21.79
CA GLY A 396 9.96 4.92 -20.91
C GLY A 396 11.46 4.90 -21.02
N VAL A 397 12.05 6.01 -20.61
CA VAL A 397 13.49 6.20 -20.46
C VAL A 397 13.78 6.44 -18.98
N SER A 398 14.75 5.73 -18.44
CA SER A 398 15.24 5.90 -17.08
C SER A 398 16.71 6.30 -17.08
N GLY A 399 17.11 7.09 -16.08
CA GLY A 399 18.49 7.50 -15.90
C GLY A 399 18.83 7.73 -14.44
N SER A 400 20.05 7.38 -14.07
CA SER A 400 20.67 7.68 -12.78
C SER A 400 22.16 8.03 -12.99
N SER A 401 22.91 8.26 -11.91
CA SER A 401 24.37 8.41 -12.01
C SER A 401 25.06 7.12 -12.41
N LYS A 402 24.39 5.96 -12.26
CA LYS A 402 24.94 4.61 -12.45
C LYS A 402 24.27 3.80 -13.56
N ALA A 403 23.10 4.19 -13.97
CA ALA A 403 22.34 3.46 -14.96
C ALA A 403 21.60 4.36 -15.94
N GLN A 404 21.44 3.88 -17.17
CA GLN A 404 20.59 4.48 -18.21
C GLN A 404 19.87 3.35 -18.92
N GLY A 405 18.59 3.54 -19.19
CA GLY A 405 17.82 2.50 -19.84
C GLY A 405 16.64 3.04 -20.62
N VAL A 406 16.23 2.28 -21.62
CA VAL A 406 14.96 2.43 -22.34
C VAL A 406 14.25 1.11 -22.35
N SER A 407 12.95 1.15 -22.08
CA SER A 407 12.11 -0.05 -22.13
C SER A 407 10.77 0.24 -22.81
N SER A 408 10.23 -0.77 -23.45
CA SER A 408 8.90 -0.73 -24.08
C SER A 408 8.20 -2.05 -23.81
N THR A 409 7.05 -1.98 -23.14
CA THR A 409 6.26 -3.15 -22.77
C THR A 409 4.87 -3.06 -23.39
N LEU A 410 4.48 -4.12 -24.07
CA LEU A 410 3.12 -4.34 -24.56
C LEU A 410 2.47 -5.39 -23.66
N THR A 411 1.37 -5.03 -23.01
CA THR A 411 0.62 -5.92 -22.12
C THR A 411 -0.76 -6.21 -22.70
N ASP A 412 -1.07 -7.48 -22.86
CA ASP A 412 -2.41 -7.96 -23.18
C ASP A 412 -2.99 -8.65 -21.93
N PRO A 413 -4.01 -8.03 -21.28
CA PRO A 413 -4.63 -8.60 -20.07
C PRO A 413 -5.36 -9.94 -20.31
N TRP A 414 -5.74 -10.23 -21.54
CA TRP A 414 -6.47 -11.45 -21.94
C TRP A 414 -5.87 -12.10 -23.18
N PHE A 415 -4.63 -12.50 -23.05
CA PHE A 415 -3.87 -13.08 -24.14
C PHE A 415 -4.63 -14.24 -24.80
N PHE A 416 -4.90 -14.11 -26.11
CA PHE A 416 -5.79 -15.00 -26.87
C PHE A 416 -7.18 -15.19 -26.26
N ASP A 417 -7.79 -14.15 -25.72
CA ASP A 417 -9.09 -14.17 -25.04
C ASP A 417 -9.18 -15.18 -23.88
N THR A 418 -8.04 -15.50 -23.25
CA THR A 418 -7.95 -16.36 -22.07
C THR A 418 -7.75 -15.49 -20.80
N ASP A 419 -7.78 -16.12 -19.62
CA ASP A 419 -7.45 -15.45 -18.36
C ASP A 419 -5.92 -15.31 -18.14
N LEU A 420 -5.12 -15.38 -19.19
CA LEU A 420 -3.68 -15.18 -19.14
C LEU A 420 -3.35 -13.75 -19.52
N ARG A 421 -2.55 -13.07 -18.69
CA ARG A 421 -1.92 -11.80 -19.07
C ARG A 421 -0.63 -12.10 -19.81
N GLY A 422 -0.46 -11.51 -20.99
CA GLY A 422 0.76 -11.58 -21.78
C GLY A 422 1.53 -10.25 -21.72
N ASP A 423 2.81 -10.29 -21.38
CA ASP A 423 3.70 -9.13 -21.33
C ASP A 423 4.87 -9.33 -22.30
N LEU A 424 4.96 -8.54 -23.36
CA LEU A 424 6.10 -8.48 -24.28
C LEU A 424 6.90 -7.22 -24.00
N THR A 425 8.13 -7.39 -23.55
CA THR A 425 9.02 -6.29 -23.21
C THR A 425 10.25 -6.29 -24.09
N THR A 426 10.66 -5.12 -24.60
CA THR A 426 11.96 -4.87 -25.21
C THR A 426 12.69 -3.83 -24.40
N PHE A 427 14.01 -3.97 -24.27
CA PHE A 427 14.81 -3.08 -23.45
C PHE A 427 16.25 -2.93 -23.98
N ALA A 428 16.86 -1.81 -23.61
CA ALA A 428 18.29 -1.56 -23.76
C ALA A 428 18.77 -0.79 -22.53
N ASP A 429 19.71 -1.38 -21.79
CA ASP A 429 20.19 -0.89 -20.51
C ASP A 429 21.72 -0.77 -20.50
N HIS A 430 22.24 0.27 -19.87
CA HIS A 430 23.63 0.45 -19.52
C HIS A 430 23.74 0.71 -18.03
N ARG A 431 24.57 -0.06 -17.30
CA ARG A 431 24.66 0.02 -15.85
C ARG A 431 26.10 -0.17 -15.37
N GLU A 432 26.57 0.76 -14.53
CA GLU A 432 27.83 0.67 -13.81
C GLU A 432 27.60 -0.01 -12.45
N GLU A 433 28.05 -1.24 -12.31
CA GLU A 433 28.02 -1.97 -11.04
C GLU A 433 29.38 -1.84 -10.34
N PRO A 434 29.48 -2.05 -9.01
CA PRO A 434 30.76 -2.02 -8.30
C PRO A 434 31.79 -3.03 -8.80
N ALA A 435 31.33 -4.11 -9.45
CA ALA A 435 32.16 -5.21 -9.94
C ALA A 435 32.50 -5.12 -11.44
N PHE A 436 31.64 -4.52 -12.24
CA PHE A 436 31.72 -4.46 -13.70
C PHE A 436 30.79 -3.39 -14.26
N THR A 437 30.97 -3.06 -15.52
CA THR A 437 29.98 -2.31 -16.31
C THR A 437 29.26 -3.26 -17.25
N ARG A 438 27.91 -3.17 -17.31
CA ARG A 438 27.06 -4.03 -18.10
C ARG A 438 26.28 -3.22 -19.12
N ARG A 439 26.15 -3.77 -20.34
CA ARG A 439 25.25 -3.29 -21.38
C ARG A 439 24.41 -4.45 -21.86
N ASP A 440 23.10 -4.33 -21.70
CA ASP A 440 22.11 -5.32 -22.11
C ASP A 440 21.23 -4.72 -23.19
N TYR A 441 20.85 -5.53 -24.18
CA TYR A 441 19.75 -5.24 -25.07
C TYR A 441 19.03 -6.53 -25.43
N GLY A 442 17.70 -6.50 -25.41
CA GLY A 442 16.95 -7.72 -25.62
C GLY A 442 15.46 -7.56 -25.47
N GLY A 443 14.82 -8.69 -25.26
CA GLY A 443 13.39 -8.76 -24.99
C GLY A 443 12.99 -9.96 -24.15
N SER A 444 11.79 -9.89 -23.63
CA SER A 444 11.20 -10.97 -22.86
C SER A 444 9.70 -11.08 -23.15
N PHE A 445 9.19 -12.29 -23.06
CA PHE A 445 7.76 -12.56 -23.14
C PHE A 445 7.34 -13.41 -21.95
N PHE A 446 6.38 -12.91 -21.17
CA PHE A 446 5.85 -13.58 -19.99
C PHE A 446 4.35 -13.76 -20.07
N LEU A 447 3.87 -14.89 -19.60
CA LEU A 447 2.47 -15.20 -19.38
C LEU A 447 2.22 -15.32 -17.87
N THR A 448 1.22 -14.61 -17.37
CA THR A 448 0.84 -14.66 -15.96
C THR A 448 -0.61 -15.11 -15.81
N LYS A 449 -0.85 -16.12 -14.97
CA LYS A 449 -2.17 -16.55 -14.51
C LYS A 449 -2.36 -16.10 -13.06
N GLU A 450 -3.37 -15.29 -12.82
CA GLU A 450 -3.85 -14.97 -11.47
C GLU A 450 -4.98 -15.94 -11.12
N PHE A 451 -4.77 -16.81 -10.14
CA PHE A 451 -5.79 -17.77 -9.67
C PHE A 451 -6.76 -17.10 -8.69
N ASN A 452 -6.26 -16.15 -7.93
CA ASN A 452 -7.00 -15.26 -7.06
C ASN A 452 -6.15 -14.01 -6.77
N PRO A 453 -6.66 -12.97 -6.10
CA PRO A 453 -5.91 -11.73 -5.83
C PRO A 453 -4.58 -11.93 -5.10
N ALA A 454 -4.42 -13.05 -4.38
CA ALA A 454 -3.22 -13.31 -3.60
C ALA A 454 -2.22 -14.24 -4.32
N PHE A 455 -2.65 -15.08 -5.26
CA PHE A 455 -1.83 -16.14 -5.83
C PHE A 455 -1.72 -16.06 -7.35
N SER A 456 -0.49 -16.01 -7.85
CA SER A 456 -0.20 -15.98 -9.30
C SER A 456 0.93 -16.93 -9.70
N LEU A 457 0.86 -17.38 -10.95
CA LEU A 457 1.88 -18.18 -11.64
C LEU A 457 2.32 -17.40 -12.88
N THR A 458 3.62 -17.17 -13.01
CA THR A 458 4.22 -16.49 -14.17
C THR A 458 5.23 -17.42 -14.83
N GLY A 459 5.12 -17.60 -16.13
CA GLY A 459 6.09 -18.33 -16.93
C GLY A 459 6.49 -17.52 -18.14
N GLY A 460 7.76 -17.59 -18.57
CA GLY A 460 8.17 -16.82 -19.74
C GLY A 460 9.59 -17.09 -20.20
N TYR A 461 9.92 -16.43 -21.29
CA TYR A 461 11.20 -16.54 -21.97
C TYR A 461 11.86 -15.16 -22.05
N THR A 462 13.19 -15.14 -21.87
CA THR A 462 14.03 -13.94 -22.02
C THR A 462 15.16 -14.24 -22.99
N LEU A 463 15.40 -13.30 -23.90
CA LEU A 463 16.56 -13.29 -24.80
C LEU A 463 17.20 -11.91 -24.73
N ARG A 464 18.51 -11.87 -24.43
CA ARG A 464 19.29 -10.62 -24.42
C ARG A 464 20.74 -10.87 -24.79
N ASN A 465 21.37 -9.89 -25.40
CA ASN A 465 22.82 -9.82 -25.52
C ASN A 465 23.38 -9.00 -24.35
N THR A 466 24.39 -9.51 -23.69
CA THR A 466 25.08 -8.87 -22.56
C THR A 466 26.53 -8.64 -22.89
N ARG A 467 27.01 -7.40 -22.69
CA ARG A 467 28.41 -7.02 -22.83
C ARG A 467 28.94 -6.51 -21.51
N LEU A 468 30.05 -7.10 -21.06
CA LEU A 468 30.72 -6.73 -19.81
C LEU A 468 32.02 -5.98 -20.12
N SER A 469 32.31 -4.97 -19.29
CA SER A 469 33.59 -4.23 -19.25
C SER A 469 33.96 -3.88 -17.82
N ASP A 470 35.13 -3.30 -17.60
CA ASP A 470 35.63 -2.83 -16.30
C ASP A 470 35.69 -3.91 -15.21
N LEU A 471 35.91 -5.15 -15.62
CA LEU A 471 35.98 -6.32 -14.74
C LEU A 471 37.16 -6.25 -13.76
N GLY A 472 37.02 -6.85 -12.57
CA GLY A 472 38.09 -7.04 -11.62
C GLY A 472 39.16 -8.02 -12.13
N VAL A 473 40.38 -7.94 -11.58
CA VAL A 473 41.56 -8.67 -12.06
C VAL A 473 41.33 -10.18 -12.03
N SER A 474 40.88 -10.74 -10.90
CA SER A 474 40.65 -12.18 -10.79
C SER A 474 39.51 -12.71 -11.64
N VAL A 475 38.52 -11.86 -11.92
CA VAL A 475 37.39 -12.18 -12.80
C VAL A 475 37.80 -12.22 -14.26
N GLN A 476 38.76 -11.37 -14.68
CA GLN A 476 39.32 -11.41 -16.04
C GLN A 476 40.07 -12.72 -16.35
N GLU A 477 40.62 -13.36 -15.32
CA GLU A 477 41.30 -14.65 -15.44
C GLU A 477 40.37 -15.85 -15.50
N GLU A 478 39.05 -15.66 -15.25
CA GLU A 478 38.06 -16.71 -15.37
C GLU A 478 37.70 -16.93 -16.84
N ASN A 479 37.42 -18.18 -17.20
CA ASN A 479 37.05 -18.56 -18.55
C ASN A 479 35.55 -18.37 -18.77
N PHE A 480 35.11 -17.14 -19.12
CA PHE A 480 33.77 -16.82 -19.58
C PHE A 480 33.83 -15.78 -20.71
N GLN A 481 32.75 -15.72 -21.52
CA GLN A 481 32.64 -14.73 -22.56
C GLN A 481 32.20 -13.38 -21.98
N GLN A 482 32.89 -12.28 -22.34
CA GLN A 482 32.52 -10.92 -21.93
C GLN A 482 31.36 -10.34 -22.76
N ASN A 483 31.12 -10.92 -23.93
CA ASN A 483 29.99 -10.64 -24.79
C ASN A 483 29.29 -11.96 -25.09
N TYR A 484 28.07 -12.12 -24.59
CA TYR A 484 27.33 -13.38 -24.72
C TYR A 484 25.84 -13.11 -24.91
N ASP A 485 25.21 -14.04 -25.61
CA ASP A 485 23.75 -14.11 -25.67
C ASP A 485 23.24 -14.93 -24.49
N PHE A 486 22.31 -14.33 -23.78
CA PHE A 486 21.62 -14.95 -22.66
C PHE A 486 20.22 -15.31 -23.08
N SER A 487 19.84 -16.57 -22.93
CA SER A 487 18.48 -17.02 -23.12
C SER A 487 18.02 -17.93 -21.99
N SER A 488 16.84 -17.70 -21.47
CA SER A 488 16.30 -18.47 -20.35
C SER A 488 14.79 -18.64 -20.41
N ILE A 489 14.33 -19.74 -19.80
CA ILE A 489 12.93 -19.92 -19.42
C ILE A 489 12.84 -19.77 -17.90
N LYS A 490 11.89 -18.95 -17.45
CA LYS A 490 11.62 -18.70 -16.03
C LYS A 490 10.20 -19.12 -15.67
N LEU A 491 10.06 -19.81 -14.55
CA LEU A 491 8.77 -20.09 -13.90
C LEU A 491 8.79 -19.51 -12.49
N GLN A 492 7.75 -18.76 -12.11
CA GLN A 492 7.63 -18.10 -10.82
C GLN A 492 6.25 -18.27 -10.24
N ILE A 493 6.18 -18.67 -8.99
CA ILE A 493 4.98 -18.64 -8.15
C ILE A 493 5.10 -17.46 -7.22
N ALA A 494 4.03 -16.66 -7.08
CA ALA A 494 3.98 -15.55 -6.14
C ALA A 494 2.70 -15.58 -5.30
N TYR A 495 2.83 -15.20 -4.03
CA TYR A 495 1.75 -15.09 -3.06
C TYR A 495 1.88 -13.76 -2.32
N ASP A 496 0.85 -12.90 -2.37
CA ASP A 496 0.85 -11.56 -1.76
C ASP A 496 -0.50 -11.28 -1.10
N THR A 497 -0.50 -11.19 0.23
CA THR A 497 -1.68 -10.89 1.06
C THR A 497 -1.49 -9.64 1.90
N ARG A 498 -0.52 -8.79 1.53
CA ARG A 498 -0.28 -7.54 2.25
C ARG A 498 -1.50 -6.62 2.17
N ASN A 499 -1.83 -5.99 3.29
CA ASN A 499 -2.93 -5.04 3.35
C ASN A 499 -2.64 -3.71 2.64
N ASP A 500 -1.36 -3.37 2.44
CA ASP A 500 -0.87 -2.19 1.72
C ASP A 500 0.42 -2.54 0.98
N LEU A 501 0.60 -2.01 -0.24
CA LEU A 501 1.76 -2.30 -1.07
C LEU A 501 3.01 -1.54 -0.62
N PHE A 502 2.85 -0.32 -0.09
CA PHE A 502 3.93 0.57 0.30
C PHE A 502 4.25 0.50 1.79
N PHE A 503 3.20 0.45 2.62
CA PHE A 503 3.30 0.49 4.08
C PHE A 503 2.57 -0.69 4.73
N PRO A 504 2.95 -1.93 4.40
CA PRO A 504 2.26 -3.09 4.94
C PRO A 504 2.41 -3.18 6.45
N THR A 505 1.28 -3.41 7.12
CA THR A 505 1.20 -3.63 8.56
C THR A 505 0.83 -5.07 8.90
N THR A 506 0.20 -5.77 7.97
CA THR A 506 -0.22 -7.18 8.11
C THR A 506 -0.11 -7.91 6.78
N GLY A 507 -0.08 -9.23 6.83
CA GLY A 507 -0.01 -10.09 5.66
C GLY A 507 1.41 -10.49 5.30
N GLN A 508 1.56 -11.10 4.12
CA GLN A 508 2.85 -11.61 3.66
C GLN A 508 2.97 -11.49 2.14
N LYS A 509 4.22 -11.37 1.69
CA LYS A 509 4.59 -11.51 0.28
C LYS A 509 5.67 -12.57 0.17
N ALA A 510 5.45 -13.58 -0.65
CA ALA A 510 6.44 -14.61 -0.94
C ALA A 510 6.47 -14.92 -2.42
N PHE A 511 7.64 -15.27 -2.92
CA PHE A 511 7.79 -15.83 -4.26
C PHE A 511 8.86 -16.90 -4.28
N THR A 512 8.72 -17.83 -5.21
CA THR A 512 9.79 -18.76 -5.60
C THR A 512 9.87 -18.81 -7.11
N ALA A 513 11.08 -18.84 -7.65
CA ALA A 513 11.30 -18.91 -9.08
C ALA A 513 12.42 -19.90 -9.43
N VAL A 514 12.22 -20.58 -10.54
CA VAL A 514 13.22 -21.41 -11.22
C VAL A 514 13.47 -20.80 -12.59
N GLU A 515 14.73 -20.54 -12.90
CA GLU A 515 15.15 -20.03 -14.19
C GLU A 515 16.20 -20.98 -14.77
N GLN A 516 15.94 -21.45 -15.99
CA GLN A 516 16.83 -22.33 -16.73
C GLN A 516 17.40 -21.57 -17.91
N ALA A 517 18.70 -21.29 -17.88
CA ALA A 517 19.45 -20.78 -19.03
C ALA A 517 20.20 -21.94 -19.69
N GLU A 518 20.08 -22.07 -20.99
CA GLU A 518 20.67 -23.17 -21.76
C GLU A 518 20.96 -22.76 -23.21
N SER A 519 22.04 -23.31 -23.76
CA SER A 519 22.46 -23.01 -25.14
C SER A 519 21.45 -23.43 -26.20
N TRP A 520 20.69 -24.48 -25.96
CA TRP A 520 19.62 -24.91 -26.89
C TRP A 520 18.44 -23.92 -26.94
N LEU A 521 18.34 -23.00 -25.99
CA LEU A 521 17.38 -21.89 -26.02
C LEU A 521 17.86 -20.74 -26.90
N GLY A 522 19.07 -20.77 -27.42
CA GLY A 522 19.65 -19.72 -28.24
C GLY A 522 20.63 -18.79 -27.50
N GLY A 523 21.14 -19.20 -26.34
CA GLY A 523 22.12 -18.47 -25.54
C GLY A 523 23.49 -19.14 -25.50
N ASP A 524 24.47 -18.46 -24.89
CA ASP A 524 25.84 -18.93 -24.71
C ASP A 524 26.12 -19.44 -23.30
N VAL A 525 25.18 -19.27 -22.35
CA VAL A 525 25.38 -19.52 -20.92
C VAL A 525 24.44 -20.58 -20.40
N ASN A 526 24.97 -21.54 -19.63
CA ASN A 526 24.22 -22.69 -19.13
C ASN A 526 24.22 -22.74 -17.59
N PHE A 527 23.07 -22.56 -16.97
CA PHE A 527 22.86 -22.74 -15.52
C PHE A 527 21.37 -22.84 -15.15
N THR A 528 21.13 -23.40 -13.97
CA THR A 528 19.83 -23.32 -13.30
C THR A 528 19.91 -22.37 -12.14
N ARG A 529 19.03 -21.37 -12.06
CA ARG A 529 18.94 -20.42 -10.94
C ARG A 529 17.65 -20.67 -10.18
N LEU A 530 17.78 -20.88 -8.86
CA LEU A 530 16.68 -20.98 -7.92
C LEU A 530 16.67 -19.73 -7.07
N THR A 531 15.51 -19.09 -6.90
CA THR A 531 15.35 -17.92 -6.02
C THR A 531 14.09 -18.04 -5.18
N LEU A 532 14.17 -17.58 -3.93
CA LEU A 532 13.05 -17.47 -3.03
C LEU A 532 13.15 -16.13 -2.29
N GLY A 533 12.04 -15.44 -2.16
CA GLY A 533 11.92 -14.25 -1.34
C GLY A 533 10.65 -14.31 -0.49
N SER A 534 10.76 -13.88 0.76
CA SER A 534 9.64 -13.83 1.68
C SER A 534 9.73 -12.59 2.56
N ARG A 535 8.59 -11.95 2.78
CA ARG A 535 8.40 -10.87 3.76
C ARG A 535 7.09 -11.11 4.48
N VAL A 536 7.11 -11.06 5.81
CA VAL A 536 5.94 -11.26 6.66
C VAL A 536 5.81 -10.08 7.61
N PHE A 537 4.59 -9.57 7.75
CA PHE A 537 4.28 -8.40 8.56
C PHE A 537 3.30 -8.77 9.66
N PHE A 538 3.71 -8.48 10.90
CA PHE A 538 2.90 -8.72 12.10
C PHE A 538 2.64 -7.39 12.81
N ARG A 539 1.39 -7.00 12.93
CA ARG A 539 1.00 -5.89 13.80
C ARG A 539 1.06 -6.37 15.25
N ILE A 540 2.09 -5.95 15.99
CA ILE A 540 2.28 -6.30 17.40
C ILE A 540 1.44 -5.39 18.31
N ALA A 541 1.31 -4.12 17.94
CA ALA A 541 0.48 -3.12 18.57
C ALA A 541 -0.03 -2.13 17.50
N ASP A 542 -0.96 -1.25 17.82
CA ASP A 542 -1.60 -0.33 16.86
C ASP A 542 -0.59 0.52 16.07
N ALA A 543 0.48 0.94 16.71
CA ALA A 543 1.54 1.73 16.09
C ALA A 543 2.81 0.91 15.76
N THR A 544 2.85 -0.41 16.03
CA THR A 544 4.09 -1.21 15.97
C THR A 544 3.92 -2.41 15.08
N VAL A 545 4.81 -2.56 14.10
CA VAL A 545 4.84 -3.66 13.14
C VAL A 545 6.21 -4.34 13.17
N LEU A 546 6.22 -5.68 13.29
CA LEU A 546 7.39 -6.51 13.07
C LEU A 546 7.38 -6.98 11.61
N CYS A 547 8.46 -6.70 10.88
CA CYS A 547 8.71 -7.20 9.54
C CYS A 547 9.83 -8.25 9.61
N LEU A 548 9.56 -9.45 9.12
CA LEU A 548 10.55 -10.50 8.92
C LEU A 548 10.79 -10.68 7.43
N ARG A 549 12.06 -10.83 7.05
CA ARG A 549 12.51 -10.98 5.67
C ARG A 549 13.44 -12.17 5.54
N TYR A 550 13.27 -12.92 4.45
CA TYR A 550 14.22 -13.91 3.97
C TYR A 550 14.29 -13.88 2.45
N ASP A 551 15.47 -13.60 1.90
CA ASP A 551 15.75 -13.71 0.46
C ASP A 551 16.93 -14.66 0.28
N THR A 552 16.84 -15.57 -0.67
CA THR A 552 17.88 -16.56 -0.96
C THR A 552 17.92 -16.92 -2.44
N GLY A 553 19.06 -17.33 -2.92
CA GLY A 553 19.24 -17.83 -4.27
C GLY A 553 20.43 -18.77 -4.41
N LEU A 554 20.31 -19.69 -5.35
CA LEU A 554 21.30 -20.68 -5.68
C LEU A 554 21.42 -20.82 -7.21
N ILE A 555 22.63 -20.78 -7.73
CA ILE A 555 22.96 -21.05 -9.11
C ILE A 555 23.71 -22.37 -9.18
N ILE A 556 23.20 -23.25 -10.02
CA ILE A 556 23.81 -24.55 -10.35
C ILE A 556 24.37 -24.42 -11.76
N PRO A 557 25.71 -24.37 -11.95
CA PRO A 557 26.32 -24.26 -13.27
C PRO A 557 25.96 -25.41 -14.21
N GLY A 558 25.89 -25.15 -15.51
CA GLY A 558 25.71 -26.15 -16.55
C GLY A 558 26.88 -27.12 -16.64
N ARG A 559 26.82 -28.08 -17.58
CA ARG A 559 27.88 -29.09 -17.74
C ARG A 559 29.17 -28.51 -18.32
N ASP A 560 29.03 -27.59 -19.25
CA ASP A 560 30.14 -27.05 -20.04
C ASP A 560 30.60 -25.67 -19.58
N ASP A 561 29.81 -24.97 -18.74
CA ASP A 561 30.03 -23.63 -18.23
C ASP A 561 30.19 -23.62 -16.71
N LEU A 562 31.36 -24.01 -16.22
CA LEU A 562 31.62 -23.97 -14.76
C LEU A 562 31.76 -22.55 -14.22
N SER A 563 32.12 -21.59 -15.08
CA SER A 563 32.23 -20.18 -14.71
C SER A 563 31.00 -19.39 -15.15
N VAL A 564 30.12 -19.17 -14.21
CA VAL A 564 28.95 -18.29 -14.42
C VAL A 564 29.43 -16.86 -14.61
N PRO A 565 29.03 -16.14 -15.69
CA PRO A 565 29.45 -14.75 -15.89
C PRO A 565 29.09 -13.86 -14.71
N PRO A 566 29.90 -12.86 -14.34
CA PRO A 566 29.68 -12.00 -13.18
C PRO A 566 28.30 -11.35 -13.14
N ALA A 567 27.77 -10.94 -14.29
CA ALA A 567 26.43 -10.32 -14.35
C ALA A 567 25.29 -11.26 -13.97
N GLU A 568 25.55 -12.57 -13.97
CA GLU A 568 24.56 -13.60 -13.60
C GLU A 568 24.71 -14.07 -12.15
N ARG A 569 25.79 -13.69 -11.46
CA ARG A 569 26.06 -14.09 -10.07
C ARG A 569 25.23 -13.28 -9.08
N PHE A 570 25.15 -13.80 -7.86
CA PHE A 570 24.56 -13.08 -6.74
C PHE A 570 25.60 -12.17 -6.06
N PHE A 571 25.12 -10.99 -5.66
CA PHE A 571 25.86 -10.01 -4.86
C PHE A 571 25.05 -9.65 -3.62
N ASN A 572 25.72 -9.13 -2.58
CA ASN A 572 25.08 -8.76 -1.33
C ASN A 572 25.77 -7.52 -0.71
N GLY A 573 25.08 -6.85 0.20
CA GLY A 573 25.43 -5.54 0.76
C GLY A 573 24.69 -4.42 0.04
N GLY A 574 24.30 -3.39 0.76
CA GLY A 574 23.56 -2.24 0.26
C GLY A 574 22.25 -1.99 0.99
N GLU A 575 21.57 -0.95 0.61
CA GLU A 575 20.35 -0.45 1.26
C GLU A 575 19.18 -1.46 1.26
N ASN A 576 19.17 -2.36 0.29
CA ASN A 576 18.12 -3.35 0.09
C ASN A 576 18.50 -4.78 0.55
N THR A 577 19.68 -4.98 1.14
CA THR A 577 20.16 -6.28 1.59
C THR A 577 20.70 -6.21 3.02
N VAL A 578 22.01 -6.25 3.24
CA VAL A 578 22.65 -6.12 4.55
C VAL A 578 23.20 -4.71 4.71
N ARG A 579 22.47 -3.88 5.46
CA ARG A 579 22.64 -2.42 5.52
C ARG A 579 23.94 -1.93 6.19
N SER A 580 24.75 -2.79 6.78
CA SER A 580 26.08 -2.41 7.29
C SER A 580 27.16 -2.38 6.22
N PHE A 581 26.85 -2.75 4.99
CA PHE A 581 27.74 -2.75 3.85
C PHE A 581 27.27 -1.81 2.75
N LYS A 582 28.23 -1.19 2.04
CA LYS A 582 27.94 -0.51 0.77
C LYS A 582 27.53 -1.52 -0.29
N GLU A 583 26.99 -1.03 -1.40
CA GLU A 583 26.49 -1.85 -2.51
C GLU A 583 27.52 -2.88 -2.97
N PHE A 584 27.13 -4.18 -2.99
CA PHE A 584 27.92 -5.36 -3.36
C PHE A 584 29.17 -5.63 -2.50
N LYS A 585 29.39 -4.91 -1.42
CA LYS A 585 30.62 -5.02 -0.62
C LYS A 585 30.61 -6.18 0.39
N LEU A 586 29.51 -6.90 0.56
CA LEU A 586 29.45 -8.13 1.35
C LEU A 586 29.74 -9.34 0.43
N GLY A 587 30.74 -10.14 0.77
CA GLY A 587 31.06 -11.36 0.04
C GLY A 587 32.50 -11.42 -0.45
N PRO A 588 32.80 -12.33 -1.40
CA PRO A 588 34.13 -12.53 -1.93
C PRO A 588 34.55 -11.31 -2.77
N ARG A 589 35.84 -10.99 -2.69
CA ARG A 589 36.49 -9.89 -3.41
C ARG A 589 37.78 -10.37 -4.05
N ASP A 590 38.19 -9.74 -5.14
CA ASP A 590 39.49 -9.97 -5.77
C ASP A 590 40.64 -9.25 -5.04
N SER A 591 41.85 -9.43 -5.53
CA SER A 591 43.08 -8.79 -4.99
C SER A 591 43.06 -7.26 -5.10
N SER A 592 42.23 -6.70 -5.99
CA SER A 592 42.01 -5.24 -6.11
C SER A 592 40.86 -4.73 -5.21
N GLY A 593 40.21 -5.60 -4.45
CA GLY A 593 39.10 -5.27 -3.57
C GLY A 593 37.73 -5.16 -4.28
N LYS A 594 37.64 -5.50 -5.59
CA LYS A 594 36.38 -5.54 -6.33
C LYS A 594 35.57 -6.79 -5.96
N PRO A 595 34.24 -6.68 -5.81
CA PRO A 595 33.37 -7.83 -5.58
C PRO A 595 33.43 -8.82 -6.74
N THR A 596 33.44 -10.11 -6.46
CA THR A 596 33.43 -11.16 -7.50
C THR A 596 32.08 -11.86 -7.61
N GLY A 597 31.16 -11.61 -6.66
CA GLY A 597 29.90 -12.31 -6.58
C GLY A 597 30.02 -13.80 -6.28
N GLY A 598 28.92 -14.52 -6.32
CA GLY A 598 28.91 -15.95 -6.03
C GLY A 598 27.68 -16.68 -6.55
N ASN A 599 27.70 -18.00 -6.43
CA ASN A 599 26.61 -18.86 -6.91
C ASN A 599 25.48 -19.05 -5.91
N GLY A 600 25.66 -18.59 -4.67
CA GLY A 600 24.64 -18.64 -3.65
C GLY A 600 24.62 -17.39 -2.80
N TYR A 601 23.47 -17.01 -2.28
CA TYR A 601 23.35 -15.92 -1.30
C TYR A 601 22.17 -16.15 -0.37
N ASN A 602 22.26 -15.53 0.80
CA ASN A 602 21.17 -15.44 1.76
C ASN A 602 21.13 -14.04 2.36
N VAL A 603 19.93 -13.55 2.60
CA VAL A 603 19.64 -12.33 3.38
C VAL A 603 18.48 -12.63 4.32
N LEU A 604 18.73 -12.50 5.62
CA LEU A 604 17.72 -12.53 6.65
C LEU A 604 17.61 -11.13 7.25
N GLY A 605 16.40 -10.70 7.57
CA GLY A 605 16.17 -9.41 8.22
C GLY A 605 15.02 -9.49 9.20
N ALA A 606 15.18 -8.79 10.31
CA ALA A 606 14.11 -8.51 11.26
C ALA A 606 14.11 -7.01 11.53
N GLU A 607 12.96 -6.36 11.32
CA GLU A 607 12.81 -4.93 11.50
C GLU A 607 11.54 -4.63 12.31
N LEU A 608 11.71 -3.95 13.42
CA LEU A 608 10.62 -3.44 14.24
C LEU A 608 10.38 -1.98 13.86
N ARG A 609 9.20 -1.69 13.34
CA ARG A 609 8.76 -0.36 12.93
C ARG A 609 7.76 0.18 13.93
N HIS A 610 7.94 1.43 14.33
CA HIS A 610 7.01 2.12 15.23
C HIS A 610 6.64 3.48 14.64
N ARG A 611 5.33 3.73 14.47
CA ARG A 611 4.82 5.04 14.05
C ARG A 611 5.05 6.05 15.17
N LEU A 612 5.73 7.14 14.87
CA LEU A 612 6.08 8.19 15.82
C LEU A 612 5.01 9.30 15.82
N ILE A 613 5.25 10.39 15.14
CA ILE A 613 4.36 11.54 15.05
C ILE A 613 4.01 11.80 13.58
N GLY A 614 2.73 11.95 13.27
CA GLY A 614 2.27 12.19 11.90
C GLY A 614 2.70 11.06 10.96
N ASN A 615 3.42 11.41 9.90
CA ASN A 615 3.89 10.48 8.87
C ASN A 615 5.29 9.90 9.16
N PHE A 616 5.88 10.16 10.33
CA PHE A 616 7.17 9.60 10.71
C PHE A 616 7.05 8.21 11.31
N THR A 617 7.92 7.31 10.87
CA THR A 617 8.07 5.95 11.39
C THR A 617 9.53 5.72 11.73
N GLY A 618 9.82 5.37 12.97
CA GLY A 618 11.13 4.91 13.41
C GLY A 618 11.27 3.40 13.25
N SER A 619 12.47 2.91 13.00
CA SER A 619 12.75 1.48 12.95
C SER A 619 14.07 1.12 13.64
N ILE A 620 14.10 -0.10 14.18
CA ILE A 620 15.32 -0.79 14.56
C ILE A 620 15.39 -2.10 13.80
N PHE A 621 16.57 -2.49 13.35
CA PHE A 621 16.69 -3.68 12.52
C PHE A 621 17.95 -4.48 12.80
N VAL A 622 17.87 -5.76 12.45
CA VAL A 622 18.99 -6.70 12.36
C VAL A 622 18.92 -7.34 10.99
N ASP A 623 19.98 -7.23 10.21
CA ASP A 623 20.15 -7.96 8.95
C ASP A 623 21.31 -8.94 9.08
N MET A 624 21.22 -10.06 8.39
CA MET A 624 22.30 -11.04 8.25
C MET A 624 22.37 -11.53 6.81
N GLY A 625 23.54 -11.69 6.27
CA GLY A 625 23.67 -12.23 4.92
C GLY A 625 25.06 -12.78 4.62
N ASN A 626 25.09 -13.55 3.54
CA ASN A 626 26.32 -14.14 3.01
C ASN A 626 26.30 -14.19 1.47
N VAL A 627 27.42 -14.54 0.87
CA VAL A 627 27.56 -14.91 -0.54
C VAL A 627 28.46 -16.14 -0.62
N SER A 628 27.99 -17.22 -1.22
CA SER A 628 28.77 -18.42 -1.50
C SER A 628 29.63 -18.20 -2.75
N PRO A 629 30.97 -18.24 -2.66
CA PRO A 629 31.86 -17.95 -3.78
C PRO A 629 31.66 -18.88 -4.98
N ASN A 630 31.89 -18.37 -6.19
CA ASN A 630 31.98 -19.18 -7.41
C ASN A 630 33.42 -19.71 -7.50
N ARG A 631 33.66 -20.92 -7.01
CA ARG A 631 35.01 -21.54 -6.96
C ARG A 631 35.25 -22.46 -8.15
N THR A 632 35.64 -21.91 -9.27
CA THR A 632 35.92 -22.68 -10.50
C THR A 632 37.36 -23.21 -10.60
N ARG A 633 38.29 -22.62 -9.83
CA ARG A 633 39.71 -23.05 -9.80
C ARG A 633 40.09 -23.65 -8.46
N SER A 634 41.08 -24.58 -8.43
CA SER A 634 41.67 -25.13 -7.20
C SER A 634 42.46 -24.08 -6.47
N ALA A 635 42.43 -24.11 -5.12
CA ALA A 635 43.25 -23.22 -4.27
C ALA A 635 44.77 -23.48 -4.37
N GLU A 636 45.17 -24.57 -4.96
CA GLU A 636 46.56 -25.00 -5.12
C GLU A 636 47.14 -24.59 -6.48
N GLY A 637 47.03 -23.32 -6.85
CA GLY A 637 47.95 -22.61 -7.76
C GLY A 637 48.17 -23.14 -9.16
N GLU A 638 47.48 -24.16 -9.67
CA GLU A 638 47.73 -24.72 -10.99
C GLU A 638 46.47 -25.14 -11.74
N SER A 639 46.44 -24.89 -12.99
CA SER A 639 45.72 -25.31 -14.19
C SER A 639 44.58 -26.37 -14.13
N ALA A 640 44.24 -26.92 -13.00
CA ALA A 640 43.15 -27.89 -12.88
C ALA A 640 41.81 -27.21 -12.50
N TYR A 641 40.95 -27.09 -13.47
CA TYR A 641 39.57 -26.71 -13.24
C TYR A 641 38.88 -27.76 -12.34
N ARG A 642 38.07 -27.31 -11.36
CA ARG A 642 37.23 -28.17 -10.55
C ARG A 642 36.15 -28.84 -11.43
N SER A 643 35.80 -30.07 -11.09
CA SER A 643 34.65 -30.72 -11.73
C SER A 643 33.35 -30.01 -11.35
N ARG A 644 32.31 -30.10 -12.18
CA ARG A 644 30.95 -29.55 -11.88
C ARG A 644 30.44 -29.99 -10.49
N GLY A 645 30.64 -31.27 -10.16
CA GLY A 645 30.21 -31.80 -8.85
C GLY A 645 30.94 -31.14 -7.69
N GLN A 646 32.21 -30.82 -7.82
CA GLN A 646 33.00 -30.09 -6.82
C GLN A 646 32.51 -28.65 -6.67
N VAL A 647 32.26 -27.92 -7.77
CA VAL A 647 31.73 -26.55 -7.73
C VAL A 647 30.36 -26.50 -7.02
N ILE A 648 29.46 -27.43 -7.33
CA ILE A 648 28.16 -27.53 -6.68
C ILE A 648 28.31 -27.89 -5.19
N SER A 649 29.14 -28.86 -4.87
CA SER A 649 29.39 -29.29 -3.47
C SER A 649 29.98 -28.14 -2.63
N ASP A 650 30.91 -27.39 -3.18
CA ASP A 650 31.51 -26.23 -2.51
C ASP A 650 30.51 -25.11 -2.30
N THR A 651 29.70 -24.81 -3.33
CA THR A 651 28.63 -23.81 -3.22
C THR A 651 27.63 -24.19 -2.13
N LEU A 652 27.21 -25.45 -2.07
CA LEU A 652 26.28 -25.94 -1.05
C LEU A 652 26.93 -25.97 0.35
N SER A 653 28.21 -26.31 0.44
CA SER A 653 28.93 -26.30 1.74
C SER A 653 29.10 -24.90 2.33
N ASP A 654 29.26 -23.90 1.46
CA ASP A 654 29.38 -22.49 1.85
C ASP A 654 28.03 -21.78 1.95
N PHE A 655 26.93 -22.39 1.48
CA PHE A 655 25.61 -21.75 1.35
C PHE A 655 25.06 -21.23 2.66
N LEU A 656 25.28 -21.95 3.76
CA LEU A 656 24.84 -21.55 5.09
C LEU A 656 26.01 -21.14 6.00
N ARG A 657 27.13 -20.68 5.42
CA ARG A 657 28.33 -20.26 6.17
C ARG A 657 28.68 -18.80 5.87
N GLY A 658 29.50 -18.22 6.74
CA GLY A 658 30.06 -16.88 6.53
C GLY A 658 29.03 -15.76 6.59
N PHE A 659 27.97 -15.92 7.37
CA PHE A 659 27.00 -14.86 7.59
C PHE A 659 27.64 -13.65 8.28
N ARG A 660 27.34 -12.47 7.74
CA ARG A 660 27.79 -11.17 8.25
C ARG A 660 26.58 -10.38 8.76
N PRO A 661 26.61 -9.92 10.01
CA PRO A 661 25.49 -9.19 10.60
C PRO A 661 25.54 -7.69 10.33
N ALA A 662 24.37 -7.07 10.41
CA ALA A 662 24.15 -5.64 10.54
C ALA A 662 23.16 -5.38 11.64
N VAL A 663 23.39 -4.37 12.47
CA VAL A 663 22.43 -3.87 13.44
C VAL A 663 22.25 -2.38 13.18
N GLY A 664 21.03 -1.88 13.22
CA GLY A 664 20.87 -0.47 12.91
C GLY A 664 19.52 0.09 13.29
N CYS A 665 19.38 1.37 12.97
CA CYS A 665 18.13 2.10 13.13
C CYS A 665 17.82 2.91 11.86
N GLY A 666 16.56 3.23 11.69
CA GLY A 666 16.08 3.99 10.55
C GLY A 666 14.97 4.96 10.91
N LEU A 667 14.85 5.98 10.11
CA LEU A 667 13.76 6.93 10.14
C LEU A 667 13.13 7.00 8.74
N GLN A 668 11.82 6.88 8.67
CA GLN A 668 11.05 6.90 7.44
C GLN A 668 9.97 7.98 7.53
N TYR A 669 9.78 8.73 6.46
CA TYR A 669 8.71 9.70 6.29
C TYR A 669 7.85 9.33 5.09
N GLN A 670 6.54 9.26 5.28
CA GLN A 670 5.59 8.85 4.23
C GLN A 670 5.20 10.05 3.38
N LEU A 671 5.52 9.99 2.09
CA LEU A 671 5.08 10.94 1.07
C LEU A 671 4.10 10.27 0.10
N PRO A 672 3.24 11.01 -0.59
CA PRO A 672 2.36 10.47 -1.64
C PRO A 672 3.11 9.80 -2.79
N ILE A 673 4.34 10.22 -3.07
CA ILE A 673 5.23 9.68 -4.11
C ILE A 673 6.08 8.49 -3.65
N GLY A 674 5.92 8.04 -2.40
CA GLY A 674 6.71 6.98 -1.77
C GLY A 674 7.50 7.47 -0.55
N PRO A 675 8.09 6.55 0.22
CA PRO A 675 8.80 6.90 1.45
C PRO A 675 10.13 7.63 1.20
N VAL A 676 10.45 8.56 2.08
CA VAL A 676 11.83 9.03 2.31
C VAL A 676 12.38 8.23 3.48
N ARG A 677 13.49 7.54 3.31
CA ARG A 677 14.06 6.65 4.31
C ARG A 677 15.53 6.95 4.52
N VAL A 678 15.93 7.03 5.79
CA VAL A 678 17.32 7.13 6.21
C VAL A 678 17.60 5.98 7.17
N ASP A 679 18.54 5.12 6.81
CA ASP A 679 18.99 4.00 7.66
C ASP A 679 20.46 4.15 8.01
N VAL A 680 20.82 3.80 9.23
CA VAL A 680 22.21 3.69 9.69
C VAL A 680 22.44 2.25 10.11
N GLY A 681 23.26 1.53 9.34
CA GLY A 681 23.64 0.15 9.60
C GLY A 681 25.06 0.05 10.17
N PHE A 682 25.20 -0.53 11.36
CA PHE A 682 26.48 -0.80 12.02
C PHE A 682 26.94 -2.21 11.71
N ASN A 683 28.26 -2.37 11.48
CA ASN A 683 28.91 -3.65 11.27
C ASN A 683 29.61 -4.12 12.56
N PRO A 684 28.96 -4.98 13.37
CA PRO A 684 29.56 -5.46 14.62
C PRO A 684 30.72 -6.45 14.41
N ASP A 685 30.79 -7.05 13.21
CA ASP A 685 31.80 -8.01 12.81
C ASP A 685 32.73 -7.44 11.73
N ARG A 686 33.15 -6.19 11.92
CA ARG A 686 34.01 -5.45 10.98
C ARG A 686 35.38 -6.07 10.78
N GLU A 687 35.73 -6.38 9.54
CA GLU A 687 37.07 -6.79 9.13
C GLU A 687 37.89 -5.60 8.58
N ARG A 688 38.79 -5.03 9.41
CA ARG A 688 39.59 -3.87 9.00
C ARG A 688 40.56 -4.20 7.85
N SER A 689 41.03 -5.44 7.75
CA SER A 689 41.90 -5.93 6.67
C SER A 689 41.20 -5.89 5.30
N ARG A 690 39.88 -5.85 5.27
CA ARG A 690 39.05 -5.75 4.07
C ARG A 690 38.55 -4.36 3.79
N ASP A 691 39.06 -3.33 4.49
CA ASP A 691 38.61 -1.94 4.37
C ASP A 691 37.06 -1.80 4.52
N GLU A 692 36.52 -2.49 5.55
CA GLU A 692 35.09 -2.41 5.84
C GLU A 692 34.79 -1.21 6.73
N ASP A 693 33.68 -0.55 6.46
CA ASP A 693 33.22 0.57 7.26
C ASP A 693 32.63 0.08 8.62
N LEU A 694 32.73 0.90 9.66
CA LEU A 694 32.09 0.63 10.95
C LEU A 694 30.57 0.79 10.85
N TYR A 695 30.13 1.77 10.09
CA TYR A 695 28.73 2.04 9.81
C TYR A 695 28.54 2.54 8.38
N VAL A 696 27.37 2.34 7.83
CA VAL A 696 26.97 2.88 6.52
C VAL A 696 25.62 3.58 6.70
N VAL A 697 25.50 4.75 6.08
CA VAL A 697 24.25 5.51 6.04
C VAL A 697 23.64 5.32 4.65
N HIS A 698 22.39 4.92 4.62
CA HIS A 698 21.60 4.78 3.41
C HIS A 698 20.49 5.81 3.41
N LEU A 699 20.34 6.54 2.31
CA LEU A 699 19.22 7.44 2.04
C LEU A 699 18.52 6.93 0.79
N SER A 700 17.20 6.78 0.86
CA SER A 700 16.37 6.51 -0.31
C SER A 700 15.11 7.37 -0.32
N ILE A 701 14.67 7.77 -1.52
CA ILE A 701 13.47 8.57 -1.75
C ILE A 701 12.71 7.94 -2.91
N GLY A 702 11.41 7.69 -2.71
CA GLY A 702 10.57 7.02 -3.68
C GLY A 702 10.72 5.51 -3.66
N MET A 703 10.29 4.85 -4.73
CA MET A 703 10.49 3.41 -4.87
C MET A 703 11.89 3.14 -5.42
N ALA A 704 12.62 2.23 -4.79
CA ALA A 704 13.81 1.65 -5.42
C ALA A 704 13.36 0.90 -6.68
N PHE A 705 13.88 1.28 -7.84
CA PHE A 705 13.59 0.66 -9.13
C PHE A 705 14.17 -0.75 -9.22
#